data_b19903aec605e4696eb3e1998bf9f919
#
_entry.id   b19903aec605e4696eb3e1998bf9f919
#
_cell.length_a   1.000
_cell.length_b   1.000
_cell.length_c   1.000
_cell.angle_alpha   90.00
_cell.angle_beta   90.00
_cell.angle_gamma   90.00
#
_symmetry.space_group_name_H-M   'P 1'
#
loop_
_entity.id
_entity.type
_entity.pdbx_description
1 polymer ?
#
loop_
_entity_poly.entity_id
_entity_poly.type
_entity_poly.pdbx_seq_one_letter_code
_entity_poly.pdbx_strand_id
1 'polypeptide(L)'
;MKRWHALFAAFALGVPLLAYIRTMTPTVPFWDSGEYIATSYILGLPHPPGNPVYTMIGRFLCLIPFESVAWRVNFMSALSSALTALFTFFIVTRILRRTYGGRPTTMAQWIGCELGGLVAAFFVAFSTSFWDSAIEAEVYALSSFIITFTIWLALNWWDGIGKPGNDKLLLLIAYILSVSTGIHLGTVLVTPGLLVLLWLVRPRTTWSSSFWSAALPLGGLLGLLFLNETGGIGIPSGLFVLGAAGLLFYFGLNRDRLVKNNLATWWILLIIAGFTVQFFLLIRSQQMPAINEGMPTTLDTWTDYLARKQYGPSSPFLRRADLWYQIDHMYLRFVWQQFQIVSHLGPFDGTSFWVRLVNLVPFGLFFSGAWWNWKRDRKTFWFLLTQHIVMGPFLIFYLNFTDHEVRERDYFFTNSYYFIAIWMGMGATAVLHWLTSALGPEERSATAPALAANDSAGVEDVPLRPLPAGSSARAGFGVGAAALVGISLLPMKVGWYEHDRSNFYVAHDYAYNMLVPLEKDAIVFTNGDNDTFPLWYIQEVEGVRKDVRVVNLSLLNTPWYIQQLRDQEPKVPISYNDDQLKMVQAYMDEKTNQIVWVKDQAVQDIVKTNQWRRPIYLAVTVPEQMGLESKLSLEGLVFRVNETQPPAGIDVPKTLQNIYTVFKYRGLLDKNREYDRSVYKDENAYRLAQNYTAAHVQVAYQMQLSGRPDEAIRLIQDARKMSPDFPGLLEYLGRLYEDVGRTEDAYQVYQDGVRRYPASAEFYYHLGVMKWGQGNVEEGIALLRKACELNQQYFDWYNALFTALWQSDRKPEALDVLRGWVRAHPEDREGAKNLAHFEDSLRASGGAAGR
;
A
#
# COMPACT_ATOMS: atom_id res chain seq x y z
N MET A 1 30.22 28.97 -6.71
CA MET A 1 28.99 28.32 -7.19
C MET A 1 29.07 26.78 -7.15
N LYS A 2 30.05 26.13 -7.77
CA LYS A 2 30.18 24.66 -7.76
C LYS A 2 30.12 24.03 -6.35
N ARG A 3 30.81 24.59 -5.37
CA ARG A 3 30.76 24.10 -3.97
C ARG A 3 29.38 24.23 -3.33
N TRP A 4 28.67 25.32 -3.58
CA TRP A 4 27.29 25.51 -3.06
C TRP A 4 26.30 24.58 -3.73
N HIS A 5 26.41 24.37 -5.05
CA HIS A 5 25.58 23.38 -5.76
C HIS A 5 25.77 21.97 -5.18
N ALA A 6 27.03 21.58 -4.91
CA ALA A 6 27.31 20.31 -4.25
C ALA A 6 26.72 20.21 -2.82
N LEU A 7 26.72 21.34 -2.08
CA LEU A 7 26.09 21.38 -0.76
C LEU A 7 24.57 21.19 -0.83
N PHE A 8 23.87 21.86 -1.73
CA PHE A 8 22.43 21.65 -1.95
C PHE A 8 22.13 20.21 -2.38
N ALA A 9 22.93 19.64 -3.28
CA ALA A 9 22.83 18.24 -3.68
C ALA A 9 23.04 17.29 -2.48
N ALA A 10 24.01 17.59 -1.60
CA ALA A 10 24.24 16.82 -0.38
C ALA A 10 23.03 16.88 0.58
N PHE A 11 22.36 18.01 0.70
CA PHE A 11 21.11 18.12 1.46
C PHE A 11 19.96 17.34 0.81
N ALA A 12 19.82 17.43 -0.53
CA ALA A 12 18.79 16.69 -1.27
C ALA A 12 18.94 15.17 -1.15
N LEU A 13 20.14 14.65 -0.96
CA LEU A 13 20.42 13.24 -0.68
C LEU A 13 20.34 12.93 0.82
N GLY A 14 21.07 13.72 1.63
CA GLY A 14 21.37 13.36 3.02
C GLY A 14 20.15 13.47 3.94
N VAL A 15 19.31 14.51 3.78
CA VAL A 15 18.12 14.68 4.64
C VAL A 15 17.12 13.53 4.43
N PRO A 16 16.72 13.17 3.19
CA PRO A 16 15.86 12.01 2.97
C PRO A 16 16.51 10.70 3.43
N LEU A 17 17.77 10.45 3.10
CA LEU A 17 18.44 9.21 3.47
C LEU A 17 18.49 9.00 4.98
N LEU A 18 18.82 10.05 5.74
CA LEU A 18 18.83 9.99 7.21
C LEU A 18 17.42 9.76 7.79
N ALA A 19 16.39 10.42 7.22
CA ALA A 19 15.01 10.20 7.64
C ALA A 19 14.60 8.73 7.39
N TYR A 20 14.87 8.20 6.21
CA TYR A 20 14.52 6.82 5.85
C TYR A 20 15.25 5.79 6.71
N ILE A 21 16.57 5.94 6.94
CA ILE A 21 17.32 5.04 7.83
C ILE A 21 16.75 5.06 9.26
N ARG A 22 16.27 6.22 9.72
CA ARG A 22 15.66 6.35 11.06
C ARG A 22 14.27 5.75 11.16
N THR A 23 13.53 5.74 10.07
CA THR A 23 12.11 5.34 10.05
C THR A 23 11.87 3.99 9.40
N MET A 24 12.85 3.39 8.72
CA MET A 24 12.66 2.13 8.02
C MET A 24 12.46 0.94 8.98
N THR A 25 11.73 -0.05 8.50
CA THR A 25 11.42 -1.27 9.22
C THR A 25 12.70 -2.08 9.53
N PRO A 26 12.95 -2.47 10.80
CA PRO A 26 14.17 -3.22 11.17
C PRO A 26 14.13 -4.69 10.77
N THR A 27 12.95 -5.22 10.48
CA THR A 27 12.66 -6.60 10.13
C THR A 27 11.66 -6.68 8.98
N VAL A 28 10.92 -7.77 8.84
CA VAL A 28 9.89 -7.95 7.82
C VAL A 28 8.63 -7.15 8.16
N PRO A 29 8.10 -6.31 7.25
CA PRO A 29 6.74 -5.78 7.33
C PRO A 29 5.73 -6.78 6.74
N PHE A 30 4.45 -6.41 6.70
CA PHE A 30 3.41 -7.16 5.98
C PHE A 30 3.53 -6.96 4.46
N TRP A 31 2.64 -7.57 3.70
CA TRP A 31 2.54 -7.55 2.24
C TRP A 31 3.78 -8.16 1.55
N ASP A 32 4.09 -7.69 0.35
CA ASP A 32 5.06 -8.28 -0.58
C ASP A 32 6.51 -8.24 -0.06
N SER A 33 6.81 -7.38 0.91
CA SER A 33 8.17 -7.22 1.44
C SER A 33 8.76 -8.52 2.01
N GLY A 34 7.94 -9.36 2.66
CA GLY A 34 8.38 -10.65 3.20
C GLY A 34 8.85 -11.59 2.09
N GLU A 35 8.11 -11.65 1.00
CA GLU A 35 8.46 -12.40 -0.19
C GLU A 35 9.73 -11.85 -0.84
N TYR A 36 9.83 -10.53 -1.06
CA TYR A 36 11.01 -9.93 -1.68
C TYR A 36 12.28 -10.10 -0.86
N ILE A 37 12.21 -10.03 0.47
CA ILE A 37 13.37 -10.27 1.34
C ILE A 37 13.78 -11.76 1.27
N ALA A 38 12.82 -12.67 1.40
CA ALA A 38 13.08 -14.11 1.36
C ALA A 38 13.62 -14.55 0.00
N THR A 39 12.99 -14.12 -1.11
CA THR A 39 13.46 -14.46 -2.47
C THR A 39 14.82 -13.84 -2.79
N SER A 40 15.13 -12.63 -2.29
CA SER A 40 16.47 -12.06 -2.38
C SER A 40 17.50 -12.91 -1.64
N TYR A 41 17.16 -13.42 -0.44
CA TYR A 41 18.08 -14.23 0.36
C TYR A 41 18.39 -15.60 -0.27
N ILE A 42 17.37 -16.31 -0.77
CA ILE A 42 17.55 -17.66 -1.35
C ILE A 42 17.72 -17.65 -2.88
N LEU A 43 17.70 -16.49 -3.55
CA LEU A 43 17.54 -16.37 -5.01
C LEU A 43 16.29 -17.11 -5.49
N GLY A 44 15.15 -16.93 -4.82
CA GLY A 44 13.86 -17.48 -5.21
C GLY A 44 13.20 -16.68 -6.33
N LEU A 45 12.02 -17.14 -6.74
CA LEU A 45 11.17 -16.43 -7.69
C LEU A 45 9.94 -15.86 -6.98
N PRO A 46 9.83 -14.52 -6.85
CA PRO A 46 8.62 -13.89 -6.33
C PRO A 46 7.47 -13.96 -7.34
N HIS A 47 6.30 -13.49 -6.97
CA HIS A 47 5.09 -13.49 -7.81
C HIS A 47 5.33 -12.86 -9.21
N PRO A 48 4.57 -13.28 -10.25
CA PRO A 48 4.72 -12.78 -11.63
C PRO A 48 4.59 -11.24 -11.73
N PRO A 49 5.49 -10.59 -12.47
CA PRO A 49 6.45 -11.12 -13.45
C PRO A 49 7.85 -11.46 -12.90
N GLY A 50 8.06 -11.62 -11.58
CA GLY A 50 9.21 -12.25 -10.96
C GLY A 50 10.44 -11.39 -10.65
N ASN A 51 10.52 -10.16 -11.08
CA ASN A 51 11.47 -9.11 -10.69
C ASN A 51 12.96 -9.57 -10.55
N PRO A 52 13.58 -10.25 -11.56
CA PRO A 52 14.89 -10.90 -11.41
C PRO A 52 16.02 -9.93 -11.05
N VAL A 53 16.03 -8.71 -11.59
CA VAL A 53 17.06 -7.70 -11.28
C VAL A 53 16.94 -7.24 -9.83
N TYR A 54 15.72 -7.02 -9.33
CA TYR A 54 15.48 -6.69 -7.95
C TYR A 54 16.03 -7.78 -7.01
N THR A 55 15.66 -9.04 -7.27
CA THR A 55 16.10 -10.21 -6.49
C THR A 55 17.63 -10.36 -6.49
N MET A 56 18.29 -10.17 -7.64
CA MET A 56 19.75 -10.24 -7.73
C MET A 56 20.47 -9.12 -6.98
N ILE A 57 19.96 -7.87 -7.05
CA ILE A 57 20.52 -6.75 -6.27
C ILE A 57 20.29 -7.00 -4.77
N GLY A 58 19.09 -7.43 -4.39
CA GLY A 58 18.78 -7.82 -3.01
C GLY A 58 19.69 -8.94 -2.51
N ARG A 59 19.97 -9.97 -3.34
CA ARG A 59 20.93 -11.03 -3.01
C ARG A 59 22.33 -10.48 -2.73
N PHE A 60 22.81 -9.58 -3.59
CA PHE A 60 24.11 -8.94 -3.37
C PHE A 60 24.17 -8.25 -1.99
N LEU A 61 23.12 -7.52 -1.61
CA LEU A 61 23.03 -6.89 -0.29
C LEU A 61 22.95 -7.90 0.84
N CYS A 62 22.27 -9.03 0.64
CA CYS A 62 22.23 -10.11 1.63
C CYS A 62 23.61 -10.72 1.94
N LEU A 63 24.57 -10.64 1.05
CA LEU A 63 25.94 -11.14 1.25
C LEU A 63 26.82 -10.22 2.11
N ILE A 64 26.42 -8.96 2.30
CA ILE A 64 27.19 -7.99 3.11
C ILE A 64 26.94 -8.30 4.58
N PRO A 65 27.96 -8.56 5.42
CA PRO A 65 27.81 -8.94 6.83
C PRO A 65 27.59 -7.71 7.73
N PHE A 66 26.46 -7.03 7.56
CA PHE A 66 26.08 -5.85 8.34
C PHE A 66 24.58 -5.86 8.61
N GLU A 67 24.13 -5.64 9.85
CA GLU A 67 22.75 -5.67 10.28
C GLU A 67 21.99 -6.96 9.88
N SER A 68 20.64 -7.01 10.05
CA SER A 68 19.81 -8.12 9.62
C SER A 68 19.66 -8.17 8.09
N VAL A 69 19.30 -9.33 7.54
CA VAL A 69 19.00 -9.48 6.11
C VAL A 69 17.88 -8.54 5.69
N ALA A 70 16.80 -8.50 6.48
CA ALA A 70 15.67 -7.62 6.20
C ALA A 70 16.08 -6.14 6.18
N TRP A 71 16.86 -5.71 7.17
CA TRP A 71 17.37 -4.34 7.22
C TRP A 71 18.12 -3.96 5.93
N ARG A 72 18.97 -4.85 5.42
CA ARG A 72 19.77 -4.60 4.21
C ARG A 72 18.92 -4.49 2.95
N VAL A 73 17.89 -5.32 2.81
CA VAL A 73 16.98 -5.26 1.65
C VAL A 73 16.06 -4.03 1.76
N ASN A 74 15.57 -3.69 2.96
CA ASN A 74 14.83 -2.44 3.19
C ASN A 74 15.70 -1.21 2.89
N PHE A 75 17.00 -1.24 3.25
CA PHE A 75 17.94 -0.17 2.93
C PHE A 75 18.13 0.05 1.42
N MET A 76 17.96 -0.98 0.58
CA MET A 76 17.95 -0.81 -0.88
C MET A 76 16.85 0.18 -1.32
N SER A 77 15.68 0.08 -0.73
CA SER A 77 14.57 1.00 -1.00
C SER A 77 14.87 2.42 -0.48
N ALA A 78 15.40 2.53 0.74
CA ALA A 78 15.81 3.81 1.33
C ALA A 78 16.85 4.55 0.48
N LEU A 79 17.89 3.84 0.05
CA LEU A 79 18.94 4.40 -0.80
C LEU A 79 18.40 4.80 -2.17
N SER A 80 17.59 3.95 -2.81
CA SER A 80 16.99 4.22 -4.11
C SER A 80 16.09 5.47 -4.06
N SER A 81 15.28 5.61 -3.02
CA SER A 81 14.42 6.77 -2.81
C SER A 81 15.21 8.05 -2.54
N ALA A 82 16.27 7.98 -1.75
CA ALA A 82 17.14 9.14 -1.52
C ALA A 82 17.90 9.57 -2.80
N LEU A 83 18.33 8.60 -3.63
CA LEU A 83 18.89 8.89 -4.95
C LEU A 83 17.84 9.51 -5.89
N THR A 84 16.59 9.09 -5.82
CA THR A 84 15.50 9.73 -6.57
C THR A 84 15.36 11.21 -6.20
N ALA A 85 15.40 11.55 -4.91
CA ALA A 85 15.37 12.93 -4.43
C ALA A 85 16.59 13.74 -4.94
N LEU A 86 17.80 13.16 -4.90
CA LEU A 86 19.01 13.77 -5.45
C LEU A 86 18.89 14.06 -6.96
N PHE A 87 18.45 13.09 -7.75
CA PHE A 87 18.29 13.28 -9.20
C PHE A 87 17.15 14.21 -9.53
N THR A 88 16.09 14.28 -8.70
CA THR A 88 15.05 15.30 -8.79
C THR A 88 15.63 16.70 -8.65
N PHE A 89 16.48 16.91 -7.65
CA PHE A 89 17.22 18.17 -7.49
C PHE A 89 17.99 18.53 -8.78
N PHE A 90 18.74 17.60 -9.37
CA PHE A 90 19.48 17.85 -10.60
C PHE A 90 18.57 18.14 -11.82
N ILE A 91 17.45 17.43 -11.95
CA ILE A 91 16.47 17.64 -13.02
C ILE A 91 15.87 19.04 -12.91
N VAL A 92 15.35 19.39 -11.75
CA VAL A 92 14.65 20.67 -11.54
C VAL A 92 15.59 21.85 -11.66
N THR A 93 16.78 21.80 -11.05
CA THR A 93 17.79 22.87 -11.21
C THR A 93 18.17 23.06 -12.67
N ARG A 94 18.32 21.97 -13.44
CA ARG A 94 18.62 22.03 -14.87
C ARG A 94 17.49 22.67 -15.67
N ILE A 95 16.24 22.24 -15.48
CA ILE A 95 15.08 22.81 -16.18
C ILE A 95 14.93 24.30 -15.83
N LEU A 96 15.05 24.66 -14.56
CA LEU A 96 14.97 26.04 -14.12
C LEU A 96 16.07 26.93 -14.74
N ARG A 97 17.30 26.45 -14.83
CA ARG A 97 18.38 27.19 -15.51
C ARG A 97 18.06 27.44 -16.99
N ARG A 98 17.40 26.51 -17.69
CA ARG A 98 16.92 26.70 -19.07
C ARG A 98 15.89 27.81 -19.17
N THR A 99 15.01 27.97 -18.16
CA THR A 99 14.03 29.10 -18.15
C THR A 99 14.69 30.47 -18.07
N TYR A 100 15.96 30.54 -17.75
CA TYR A 100 16.80 31.74 -17.76
C TYR A 100 17.82 31.75 -18.92
N GLY A 101 17.49 31.12 -20.05
CA GLY A 101 18.39 31.09 -21.23
C GLY A 101 19.63 30.20 -21.09
N GLY A 102 19.59 29.22 -20.20
CA GLY A 102 20.68 28.29 -19.92
C GLY A 102 21.58 28.70 -18.76
N ARG A 103 21.64 30.01 -18.40
CA ARG A 103 22.42 30.51 -17.26
C ARG A 103 21.69 31.61 -16.49
N PRO A 104 21.50 31.46 -15.17
CA PRO A 104 21.11 32.56 -14.29
C PRO A 104 22.12 33.71 -14.40
N THR A 105 21.66 34.96 -14.51
CA THR A 105 22.47 36.15 -14.58
C THR A 105 22.64 36.87 -13.26
N THR A 106 21.76 36.58 -12.28
CA THR A 106 21.80 37.14 -10.93
C THR A 106 21.94 36.04 -9.87
N MET A 107 22.51 36.44 -8.71
CA MET A 107 22.61 35.54 -7.56
C MET A 107 21.21 35.07 -7.08
N ALA A 108 20.17 35.92 -7.15
CA ALA A 108 18.81 35.58 -6.80
C ALA A 108 18.24 34.48 -7.71
N GLN A 109 18.44 34.59 -9.04
CA GLN A 109 18.02 33.56 -9.99
C GLN A 109 18.75 32.22 -9.73
N TRP A 110 20.08 32.29 -9.47
CA TRP A 110 20.85 31.09 -9.19
C TRP A 110 20.39 30.40 -7.91
N ILE A 111 20.23 31.14 -6.79
CA ILE A 111 19.71 30.61 -5.53
C ILE A 111 18.28 30.07 -5.74
N GLY A 112 17.44 30.79 -6.48
CA GLY A 112 16.09 30.34 -6.82
C GLY A 112 16.07 28.99 -7.51
N CYS A 113 17.00 28.74 -8.46
CA CYS A 113 17.12 27.43 -9.12
C CYS A 113 17.54 26.33 -8.15
N GLU A 114 18.52 26.58 -7.27
CA GLU A 114 18.99 25.60 -6.30
C GLU A 114 17.90 25.27 -5.25
N LEU A 115 17.23 26.30 -4.73
CA LEU A 115 16.13 26.13 -3.77
C LEU A 115 14.91 25.44 -4.40
N GLY A 116 14.54 25.78 -5.65
CA GLY A 116 13.49 25.09 -6.37
C GLY A 116 13.78 23.60 -6.54
N GLY A 117 15.05 23.25 -6.85
CA GLY A 117 15.50 21.88 -6.89
C GLY A 117 15.39 21.17 -5.53
N LEU A 118 15.80 21.82 -4.44
CA LEU A 118 15.73 21.27 -3.08
C LEU A 118 14.29 21.11 -2.60
N VAL A 119 13.42 22.07 -2.84
CA VAL A 119 11.99 22.02 -2.52
C VAL A 119 11.30 20.85 -3.25
N ALA A 120 11.59 20.67 -4.54
CA ALA A 120 11.08 19.51 -5.30
C ALA A 120 11.58 18.19 -4.68
N ALA A 121 12.86 18.10 -4.38
CA ALA A 121 13.47 16.91 -3.78
C ALA A 121 12.79 16.53 -2.45
N PHE A 122 12.48 17.51 -1.59
CA PHE A 122 11.84 17.27 -0.30
C PHE A 122 10.35 16.93 -0.46
N PHE A 123 9.60 17.57 -1.36
CA PHE A 123 8.22 17.17 -1.64
C PHE A 123 8.13 15.77 -2.23
N VAL A 124 9.08 15.34 -3.07
CA VAL A 124 9.18 13.94 -3.51
C VAL A 124 9.45 13.03 -2.33
N ALA A 125 10.50 13.32 -1.60
CA ALA A 125 11.01 12.44 -0.55
C ALA A 125 10.00 12.21 0.59
N PHE A 126 9.21 13.22 0.93
CA PHE A 126 8.29 13.20 2.06
C PHE A 126 6.82 13.17 1.63
N SER A 127 6.51 12.88 0.36
CA SER A 127 5.16 12.47 -0.03
C SER A 127 4.85 11.09 0.54
N THR A 128 3.61 10.88 1.01
CA THR A 128 3.20 9.71 1.78
C THR A 128 3.59 8.39 1.11
N SER A 129 3.05 8.09 -0.07
CA SER A 129 3.31 6.81 -0.76
C SER A 129 4.77 6.60 -1.14
N PHE A 130 5.51 7.71 -1.38
CA PHE A 130 6.93 7.62 -1.71
C PHE A 130 7.76 7.27 -0.47
N TRP A 131 7.41 7.85 0.69
CA TRP A 131 8.07 7.52 1.95
C TRP A 131 7.77 6.10 2.40
N ASP A 132 6.52 5.64 2.30
CA ASP A 132 6.15 4.24 2.58
C ASP A 132 7.00 3.28 1.74
N SER A 133 7.10 3.53 0.42
CA SER A 133 7.95 2.71 -0.46
C SER A 133 9.45 2.77 -0.13
N ALA A 134 9.91 3.81 0.58
CA ALA A 134 11.32 4.00 0.94
C ALA A 134 11.74 3.23 2.20
N ILE A 135 10.80 2.86 3.07
CA ILE A 135 11.10 2.30 4.40
C ILE A 135 10.90 0.79 4.51
N GLU A 136 10.52 0.14 3.40
CA GLU A 136 10.32 -1.30 3.32
C GLU A 136 10.79 -1.87 1.98
N ALA A 137 10.96 -3.19 1.90
CA ALA A 137 11.48 -3.87 0.70
C ALA A 137 10.40 -3.93 -0.39
N GLU A 138 10.38 -2.90 -1.25
CA GLU A 138 9.42 -2.75 -2.33
C GLU A 138 10.09 -2.35 -3.65
N VAL A 139 9.55 -2.85 -4.76
CA VAL A 139 10.09 -2.60 -6.11
C VAL A 139 9.92 -1.15 -6.57
N TYR A 140 8.96 -0.41 -5.98
CA TYR A 140 8.59 0.94 -6.41
C TYR A 140 9.69 1.97 -6.16
N ALA A 141 10.43 1.85 -5.05
CA ALA A 141 11.55 2.73 -4.74
C ALA A 141 12.66 2.66 -5.81
N LEU A 142 13.10 1.44 -6.16
CA LEU A 142 14.12 1.22 -7.18
C LEU A 142 13.60 1.59 -8.58
N SER A 143 12.33 1.31 -8.88
CA SER A 143 11.66 1.72 -10.11
C SER A 143 11.66 3.23 -10.28
N SER A 144 11.31 3.99 -9.25
CA SER A 144 11.29 5.46 -9.27
C SER A 144 12.69 6.04 -9.48
N PHE A 145 13.72 5.43 -8.86
CA PHE A 145 15.11 5.83 -9.12
C PHE A 145 15.49 5.63 -10.61
N ILE A 146 15.16 4.48 -11.19
CA ILE A 146 15.48 4.22 -12.61
C ILE A 146 14.76 5.22 -13.53
N ILE A 147 13.49 5.50 -13.29
CA ILE A 147 12.71 6.51 -14.05
C ILE A 147 13.40 7.87 -13.95
N THR A 148 13.71 8.31 -12.74
CA THR A 148 14.32 9.62 -12.49
C THR A 148 15.72 9.71 -13.11
N PHE A 149 16.54 8.68 -12.97
CA PHE A 149 17.87 8.59 -13.57
C PHE A 149 17.80 8.63 -15.11
N THR A 150 16.84 7.93 -15.69
CA THR A 150 16.59 7.93 -17.14
C THR A 150 16.20 9.31 -17.66
N ILE A 151 15.34 10.04 -16.92
CA ILE A 151 14.97 11.44 -17.24
C ILE A 151 16.22 12.33 -17.18
N TRP A 152 17.04 12.19 -16.16
CA TRP A 152 18.28 12.93 -16.05
C TRP A 152 19.24 12.65 -17.21
N LEU A 153 19.39 11.41 -17.64
CA LEU A 153 20.18 11.03 -18.83
C LEU A 153 19.60 11.67 -20.11
N ALA A 154 18.28 11.65 -20.29
CA ALA A 154 17.61 12.26 -21.43
C ALA A 154 17.83 13.78 -21.50
N LEU A 155 17.81 14.47 -20.35
CA LEU A 155 18.14 15.89 -20.30
C LEU A 155 19.63 16.15 -20.57
N ASN A 156 20.55 15.25 -20.15
CA ASN A 156 21.95 15.31 -20.50
C ASN A 156 22.17 15.14 -22.01
N TRP A 157 21.47 14.19 -22.61
CA TRP A 157 21.46 13.99 -24.05
C TRP A 157 21.00 15.27 -24.79
N TRP A 158 19.90 15.88 -24.32
CA TRP A 158 19.40 17.11 -24.90
C TRP A 158 20.42 18.26 -24.88
N ASP A 159 21.11 18.48 -23.76
CA ASP A 159 22.17 19.55 -23.67
C ASP A 159 23.40 19.24 -24.51
N GLY A 160 23.62 17.99 -24.85
CA GLY A 160 24.76 17.56 -25.66
C GLY A 160 24.46 17.38 -27.15
N ILE A 161 23.26 17.76 -27.63
CA ILE A 161 22.92 17.61 -29.06
C ILE A 161 23.97 18.29 -29.95
N GLY A 162 24.44 17.56 -30.96
CA GLY A 162 25.50 17.98 -31.85
C GLY A 162 26.92 17.65 -31.41
N LYS A 163 27.13 17.23 -30.17
CA LYS A 163 28.44 16.73 -29.72
C LYS A 163 28.68 15.29 -30.18
N PRO A 164 29.90 14.94 -30.63
CA PRO A 164 30.26 13.59 -31.02
C PRO A 164 30.00 12.58 -29.89
N GLY A 165 29.35 11.47 -30.19
CA GLY A 165 29.10 10.37 -29.25
C GLY A 165 27.97 10.62 -28.25
N ASN A 166 27.29 11.79 -28.25
CA ASN A 166 26.22 12.11 -27.32
C ASN A 166 25.01 11.15 -27.46
N ASP A 167 24.74 10.66 -28.67
CA ASP A 167 23.64 9.71 -28.91
C ASP A 167 23.85 8.36 -28.21
N LYS A 168 25.06 8.06 -27.69
CA LYS A 168 25.29 6.89 -26.83
C LYS A 168 24.46 6.94 -25.54
N LEU A 169 24.06 8.13 -25.08
CA LEU A 169 23.15 8.27 -23.94
C LEU A 169 21.76 7.70 -24.24
N LEU A 170 21.26 7.82 -25.48
CA LEU A 170 20.01 7.18 -25.90
C LEU A 170 20.14 5.64 -25.91
N LEU A 171 21.30 5.12 -26.29
CA LEU A 171 21.59 3.69 -26.23
C LEU A 171 21.60 3.19 -24.78
N LEU A 172 22.22 3.95 -23.88
CA LEU A 172 22.25 3.64 -22.45
C LEU A 172 20.84 3.66 -21.85
N ILE A 173 20.02 4.65 -22.21
CA ILE A 173 18.61 4.73 -21.79
C ILE A 173 17.85 3.49 -22.23
N ALA A 174 17.96 3.07 -23.49
CA ALA A 174 17.28 1.89 -24.01
C ALA A 174 17.70 0.61 -23.27
N TYR A 175 19.00 0.46 -23.00
CA TYR A 175 19.53 -0.67 -22.24
C TYR A 175 19.01 -0.69 -20.82
N ILE A 176 19.08 0.44 -20.10
CA ILE A 176 18.58 0.57 -18.72
C ILE A 176 17.08 0.24 -18.66
N LEU A 177 16.27 0.78 -19.56
CA LEU A 177 14.82 0.52 -19.59
C LEU A 177 14.52 -0.95 -19.87
N SER A 178 15.30 -1.60 -20.72
CA SER A 178 15.13 -3.03 -21.00
C SER A 178 15.51 -3.89 -19.78
N VAL A 179 16.64 -3.63 -19.13
CA VAL A 179 17.04 -4.31 -17.88
C VAL A 179 16.03 -4.06 -16.76
N SER A 180 15.48 -2.85 -16.69
CA SER A 180 14.55 -2.46 -15.62
C SER A 180 13.19 -3.16 -15.68
N THR A 181 12.85 -3.83 -16.80
CA THR A 181 11.70 -4.75 -16.84
C THR A 181 11.84 -5.88 -15.82
N GLY A 182 13.07 -6.23 -15.44
CA GLY A 182 13.39 -7.17 -14.36
C GLY A 182 13.38 -6.55 -12.96
N ILE A 183 13.03 -5.25 -12.82
CA ILE A 183 12.74 -4.60 -11.54
C ILE A 183 11.23 -4.44 -11.39
N HIS A 184 10.62 -3.71 -12.32
CA HIS A 184 9.18 -3.49 -12.35
C HIS A 184 8.73 -2.99 -13.73
N LEU A 185 7.64 -3.52 -14.29
CA LEU A 185 7.14 -3.12 -15.61
C LEU A 185 6.77 -1.63 -15.68
N GLY A 186 6.37 -1.02 -14.59
CA GLY A 186 6.06 0.41 -14.50
C GLY A 186 7.21 1.33 -14.90
N THR A 187 8.48 0.85 -14.90
CA THR A 187 9.63 1.66 -15.37
C THR A 187 9.53 2.04 -16.85
N VAL A 188 8.90 1.19 -17.66
CA VAL A 188 8.73 1.43 -19.10
C VAL A 188 7.76 2.57 -19.40
N LEU A 189 6.88 2.93 -18.45
CA LEU A 189 5.93 4.04 -18.58
C LEU A 189 6.60 5.42 -18.75
N VAL A 190 7.90 5.54 -18.50
CA VAL A 190 8.67 6.77 -18.81
C VAL A 190 8.82 6.99 -20.33
N THR A 191 8.67 5.94 -21.12
CA THR A 191 8.94 5.94 -22.56
C THR A 191 8.09 6.91 -23.37
N PRO A 192 6.75 7.01 -23.21
CA PRO A 192 5.94 7.96 -23.98
C PRO A 192 6.41 9.40 -23.83
N GLY A 193 6.75 9.83 -22.63
CA GLY A 193 7.27 11.18 -22.43
C GLY A 193 8.66 11.37 -23.02
N LEU A 194 9.54 10.34 -22.97
CA LEU A 194 10.85 10.40 -23.65
C LEU A 194 10.68 10.56 -25.17
N LEU A 195 9.71 9.86 -25.77
CA LEU A 195 9.38 10.02 -27.19
C LEU A 195 8.89 11.45 -27.51
N VAL A 196 8.02 12.01 -26.65
CA VAL A 196 7.59 13.41 -26.78
C VAL A 196 8.78 14.35 -26.66
N LEU A 197 9.70 14.13 -25.74
CA LEU A 197 10.91 14.94 -25.62
C LEU A 197 11.78 14.85 -26.87
N LEU A 198 12.06 13.66 -27.40
CA LEU A 198 12.78 13.44 -28.65
C LEU A 198 12.11 14.16 -29.81
N TRP A 199 10.79 14.07 -29.92
CA TRP A 199 10.01 14.75 -30.96
C TRP A 199 10.09 16.28 -30.89
N LEU A 200 10.03 16.85 -29.68
CA LEU A 200 10.06 18.32 -29.48
C LEU A 200 11.45 18.92 -29.67
N VAL A 201 12.52 18.15 -29.48
CA VAL A 201 13.90 18.65 -29.40
C VAL A 201 14.65 18.48 -30.71
N ARG A 202 14.40 17.42 -31.49
CA ARG A 202 15.14 17.14 -32.72
C ARG A 202 14.72 18.07 -33.87
N PRO A 203 15.67 18.62 -34.63
CA PRO A 203 15.36 19.46 -35.79
C PRO A 203 14.57 18.71 -36.87
N ARG A 204 13.63 19.36 -37.53
CA ARG A 204 12.75 18.77 -38.57
C ARG A 204 13.51 18.10 -39.74
N THR A 205 14.75 18.46 -39.99
CA THR A 205 15.60 17.90 -41.08
C THR A 205 16.06 16.46 -40.87
N THR A 206 15.93 15.90 -39.67
CA THR A 206 16.34 14.51 -39.37
C THR A 206 15.16 13.55 -39.16
N TRP A 207 13.95 14.00 -39.49
CA TRP A 207 12.69 13.23 -39.27
C TRP A 207 12.58 11.94 -40.09
N SER A 208 13.35 11.78 -41.13
CA SER A 208 12.99 10.82 -42.18
C SER A 208 13.32 9.37 -41.89
N SER A 209 14.25 9.00 -41.01
CA SER A 209 14.56 7.60 -40.79
C SER A 209 14.88 7.20 -39.35
N SER A 210 15.65 8.01 -38.63
CA SER A 210 16.10 7.60 -37.28
C SER A 210 15.06 7.75 -36.17
N PHE A 211 14.12 8.70 -36.30
CA PHE A 211 13.02 8.87 -35.32
C PHE A 211 12.03 7.71 -35.44
N TRP A 212 11.54 7.43 -36.65
CA TRP A 212 10.58 6.37 -36.88
C TRP A 212 11.18 4.98 -36.63
N SER A 213 12.46 4.79 -36.88
CA SER A 213 13.15 3.54 -36.53
C SER A 213 13.29 3.31 -35.03
N ALA A 214 13.20 4.37 -34.21
CA ALA A 214 13.18 4.25 -32.75
C ALA A 214 11.76 4.28 -32.15
N ALA A 215 10.89 5.18 -32.67
CA ALA A 215 9.56 5.42 -32.14
C ALA A 215 8.55 4.30 -32.49
N LEU A 216 8.62 3.76 -33.71
CA LEU A 216 7.74 2.67 -34.15
C LEU A 216 7.97 1.36 -33.39
N PRO A 217 9.23 0.91 -33.15
CA PRO A 217 9.48 -0.29 -32.35
C PRO A 217 8.99 -0.15 -30.91
N LEU A 218 9.26 1.00 -30.32
CA LEU A 218 8.92 1.24 -28.92
C LEU A 218 7.41 1.46 -28.76
N GLY A 219 6.76 2.22 -29.65
CA GLY A 219 5.30 2.35 -29.69
C GLY A 219 4.61 1.05 -30.03
N GLY A 220 5.21 0.24 -30.94
CA GLY A 220 4.77 -1.12 -31.25
C GLY A 220 4.89 -2.03 -30.05
N LEU A 221 6.03 -2.02 -29.34
CA LEU A 221 6.26 -2.78 -28.11
C LEU A 221 5.24 -2.43 -27.03
N LEU A 222 5.02 -1.14 -26.76
CA LEU A 222 4.03 -0.67 -25.79
C LEU A 222 2.61 -1.05 -26.21
N GLY A 223 2.27 -0.88 -27.50
CA GLY A 223 0.97 -1.27 -28.04
C GLY A 223 0.71 -2.76 -27.92
N LEU A 224 1.73 -3.58 -27.98
CA LEU A 224 1.64 -5.02 -27.94
C LEU A 224 1.67 -5.60 -26.52
N LEU A 225 2.42 -4.99 -25.60
CA LEU A 225 2.29 -5.25 -24.18
C LEU A 225 0.84 -4.95 -23.75
N PHE A 226 0.29 -3.83 -24.22
CA PHE A 226 -1.09 -3.45 -23.98
C PHE A 226 -2.10 -4.45 -24.57
N LEU A 227 -1.94 -4.88 -25.82
CA LEU A 227 -2.83 -5.85 -26.48
C LEU A 227 -2.70 -7.27 -25.89
N ASN A 228 -1.52 -7.66 -25.44
CA ASN A 228 -1.30 -8.96 -24.81
C ASN A 228 -1.97 -9.02 -23.41
N GLU A 229 -1.89 -7.95 -22.63
CA GLU A 229 -2.57 -7.88 -21.32
C GLU A 229 -4.09 -7.82 -21.45
N THR A 230 -4.62 -7.29 -22.56
CA THR A 230 -6.08 -7.26 -22.80
C THR A 230 -6.66 -8.58 -23.32
N GLY A 231 -5.85 -9.64 -23.42
CA GLY A 231 -6.32 -10.99 -23.82
C GLY A 231 -6.62 -11.15 -25.32
N GLY A 232 -6.29 -10.14 -26.15
CA GLY A 232 -6.63 -10.14 -27.58
C GLY A 232 -5.70 -10.94 -28.48
N ILE A 233 -4.47 -11.21 -28.06
CA ILE A 233 -3.47 -11.92 -28.87
C ILE A 233 -2.70 -12.89 -28.00
N GLY A 234 -2.94 -14.17 -28.13
CA GLY A 234 -2.27 -15.26 -27.36
C GLY A 234 -0.80 -15.49 -27.72
N ILE A 235 -0.07 -14.46 -28.06
CA ILE A 235 1.36 -14.54 -28.39
C ILE A 235 2.17 -14.12 -27.18
N PRO A 236 3.13 -14.92 -26.72
CA PRO A 236 4.02 -14.57 -25.64
C PRO A 236 4.72 -13.24 -25.89
N SER A 237 4.58 -12.31 -24.96
CA SER A 237 5.11 -10.94 -25.07
C SER A 237 6.63 -10.90 -25.38
N GLY A 238 7.39 -11.85 -24.84
CA GLY A 238 8.82 -11.98 -25.10
C GLY A 238 9.16 -12.38 -26.54
N LEU A 239 8.46 -13.35 -27.12
CA LEU A 239 8.65 -13.76 -28.52
C LEU A 239 8.22 -12.66 -29.49
N PHE A 240 7.23 -11.88 -29.07
CA PHE A 240 6.78 -10.74 -29.88
C PHE A 240 7.79 -9.58 -29.86
N VAL A 241 8.41 -9.28 -28.71
CA VAL A 241 9.52 -8.31 -28.60
C VAL A 241 10.66 -8.73 -29.51
N LEU A 242 11.04 -10.02 -29.48
CA LEU A 242 12.07 -10.58 -30.35
C LEU A 242 11.66 -10.57 -31.83
N GLY A 243 10.40 -10.86 -32.16
CA GLY A 243 9.86 -10.79 -33.52
C GLY A 243 9.80 -9.38 -34.06
N ALA A 244 9.32 -8.41 -33.26
CA ALA A 244 9.31 -6.99 -33.62
C ALA A 244 10.74 -6.45 -33.77
N ALA A 245 11.66 -6.80 -32.86
CA ALA A 245 13.08 -6.47 -32.98
C ALA A 245 13.71 -7.10 -34.21
N GLY A 246 13.38 -8.35 -34.55
CA GLY A 246 13.85 -9.07 -35.76
C GLY A 246 13.33 -8.44 -37.05
N LEU A 247 12.05 -8.07 -37.13
CA LEU A 247 11.48 -7.35 -38.27
C LEU A 247 12.14 -5.99 -38.47
N LEU A 248 12.40 -5.27 -37.40
CA LEU A 248 13.06 -3.96 -37.43
C LEU A 248 14.53 -4.09 -37.82
N PHE A 249 15.19 -5.11 -37.35
CA PHE A 249 16.53 -5.48 -37.79
C PHE A 249 16.55 -5.78 -39.30
N TYR A 250 15.59 -6.58 -39.79
CA TYR A 250 15.45 -6.89 -41.22
C TYR A 250 15.19 -5.67 -42.09
N PHE A 251 14.23 -4.80 -41.70
CA PHE A 251 13.95 -3.53 -42.39
C PHE A 251 15.09 -2.51 -42.23
N GLY A 252 15.82 -2.54 -41.10
CA GLY A 252 17.01 -1.73 -40.88
C GLY A 252 18.21 -2.09 -41.75
N LEU A 253 18.45 -3.39 -41.96
CA LEU A 253 19.55 -3.89 -42.81
C LEU A 253 19.34 -3.56 -44.29
N ASN A 254 18.11 -3.46 -44.77
CA ASN A 254 17.79 -3.22 -46.19
C ASN A 254 17.77 -1.74 -46.60
N ARG A 255 18.12 -0.81 -45.71
CA ARG A 255 18.24 0.62 -46.03
C ARG A 255 19.67 1.10 -45.81
N ASP A 256 20.41 1.39 -46.89
CA ASP A 256 21.80 1.87 -46.93
C ASP A 256 22.11 3.04 -45.97
N ARG A 257 21.10 3.84 -45.57
CA ARG A 257 21.26 4.94 -44.67
C ARG A 257 21.27 4.58 -43.17
N LEU A 258 20.62 3.46 -42.78
CA LEU A 258 20.61 2.97 -41.38
C LEU A 258 21.93 2.26 -41.04
N VAL A 259 22.54 1.61 -41.96
CA VAL A 259 23.86 0.94 -41.83
C VAL A 259 24.97 1.98 -41.56
N LYS A 260 24.89 3.15 -42.18
CA LYS A 260 25.90 4.22 -42.00
C LYS A 260 25.96 4.85 -40.58
N ASN A 261 24.85 4.83 -39.82
CA ASN A 261 24.81 5.41 -38.48
C ASN A 261 24.70 4.39 -37.32
N ASN A 262 24.56 3.11 -37.59
CA ASN A 262 24.52 1.95 -36.65
C ASN A 262 23.68 2.11 -35.38
N LEU A 263 23.06 3.26 -35.12
CA LEU A 263 22.37 3.61 -33.87
C LEU A 263 21.15 2.72 -33.66
N ALA A 264 20.31 2.51 -34.69
CA ALA A 264 19.11 1.69 -34.59
C ALA A 264 19.45 0.21 -34.35
N THR A 265 20.50 -0.30 -35.00
CA THR A 265 21.00 -1.69 -34.79
C THR A 265 21.45 -1.85 -33.33
N TRP A 266 22.31 -0.95 -32.85
CA TRP A 266 22.74 -1.00 -31.44
C TRP A 266 21.59 -0.86 -30.47
N TRP A 267 20.59 -0.04 -30.78
CA TRP A 267 19.40 0.12 -29.96
C TRP A 267 18.63 -1.20 -29.79
N ILE A 268 18.37 -1.90 -30.88
CA ILE A 268 17.70 -3.19 -30.87
C ILE A 268 18.54 -4.24 -30.12
N LEU A 269 19.83 -4.32 -30.41
CA LEU A 269 20.73 -5.29 -29.76
C LEU A 269 20.78 -5.03 -28.22
N LEU A 270 20.79 -3.79 -27.78
CA LEU A 270 20.82 -3.45 -26.35
C LEU A 270 19.48 -3.71 -25.67
N ILE A 271 18.36 -3.53 -26.36
CA ILE A 271 17.04 -3.93 -25.83
C ILE A 271 16.99 -5.44 -25.65
N ILE A 272 17.41 -6.22 -26.66
CA ILE A 272 17.47 -7.67 -26.57
C ILE A 272 18.40 -8.10 -25.43
N ALA A 273 19.62 -7.53 -25.38
CA ALA A 273 20.59 -7.84 -24.35
C ALA A 273 20.08 -7.49 -22.94
N GLY A 274 19.38 -6.37 -22.78
CA GLY A 274 18.77 -6.02 -21.49
C GLY A 274 17.65 -6.98 -21.09
N PHE A 275 16.83 -7.42 -22.06
CA PHE A 275 15.73 -8.34 -21.81
C PHE A 275 16.21 -9.75 -21.43
N THR A 276 17.45 -10.15 -21.80
CA THR A 276 17.99 -11.48 -21.44
C THR A 276 18.01 -11.74 -19.94
N VAL A 277 17.96 -10.71 -19.11
CA VAL A 277 17.85 -10.85 -17.65
C VAL A 277 16.61 -11.66 -17.23
N GLN A 278 15.56 -11.68 -18.05
CA GLN A 278 14.36 -12.48 -17.79
C GLN A 278 14.60 -13.99 -17.87
N PHE A 279 15.65 -14.45 -18.59
CA PHE A 279 16.03 -15.86 -18.60
C PHE A 279 16.53 -16.37 -17.25
N PHE A 280 16.93 -15.47 -16.33
CA PHE A 280 17.21 -15.86 -14.96
C PHE A 280 16.05 -16.62 -14.33
N LEU A 281 14.81 -16.19 -14.57
CA LEU A 281 13.59 -16.81 -14.02
C LEU A 281 13.48 -18.26 -14.47
N LEU A 282 13.65 -18.53 -15.78
CA LEU A 282 13.62 -19.89 -16.35
C LEU A 282 14.73 -20.77 -15.76
N ILE A 283 15.98 -20.28 -15.78
CA ILE A 283 17.15 -21.04 -15.31
C ILE A 283 17.04 -21.32 -13.83
N ARG A 284 16.62 -20.33 -13.04
CA ARG A 284 16.54 -20.46 -11.59
C ARG A 284 15.36 -21.33 -11.17
N SER A 285 14.21 -21.25 -11.84
CA SER A 285 13.05 -22.09 -11.58
C SER A 285 13.37 -23.58 -11.74
N GLN A 286 14.18 -23.94 -12.76
CA GLN A 286 14.63 -25.33 -12.96
C GLN A 286 15.46 -25.89 -11.81
N GLN A 287 16.04 -25.03 -10.96
CA GLN A 287 16.78 -25.43 -9.76
C GLN A 287 15.87 -25.59 -8.52
N MET A 288 14.56 -25.43 -8.70
CA MET A 288 13.51 -25.66 -7.71
C MET A 288 13.80 -24.98 -6.35
N PRO A 289 13.97 -23.64 -6.30
CA PRO A 289 14.14 -22.93 -5.02
C PRO A 289 12.89 -23.08 -4.14
N ALA A 290 13.04 -22.92 -2.82
CA ALA A 290 11.94 -23.09 -1.86
C ALA A 290 10.74 -22.17 -2.15
N ILE A 291 10.98 -20.92 -2.61
CA ILE A 291 9.97 -20.03 -3.16
C ILE A 291 10.17 -19.97 -4.67
N ASN A 292 9.23 -20.52 -5.42
CA ASN A 292 9.28 -20.65 -6.87
C ASN A 292 7.89 -20.43 -7.46
N GLU A 293 7.40 -19.18 -7.35
CA GLU A 293 6.05 -18.86 -7.81
C GLU A 293 5.92 -19.04 -9.34
N GLY A 294 4.76 -19.59 -9.76
CA GLY A 294 4.44 -19.87 -11.14
C GLY A 294 5.23 -21.01 -11.78
N MET A 295 6.30 -21.51 -11.14
CA MET A 295 7.17 -22.58 -11.65
C MET A 295 7.51 -22.48 -13.16
N PRO A 296 8.13 -21.37 -13.63
CA PRO A 296 8.45 -21.18 -15.04
C PRO A 296 9.64 -22.05 -15.48
N THR A 297 9.47 -23.39 -15.48
CA THR A 297 10.53 -24.37 -15.76
C THR A 297 10.72 -24.69 -17.24
N THR A 298 9.74 -24.33 -18.09
CA THR A 298 9.76 -24.50 -19.54
C THR A 298 9.56 -23.16 -20.24
N LEU A 299 9.81 -23.08 -21.55
CA LEU A 299 9.57 -21.84 -22.29
C LEU A 299 8.08 -21.45 -22.29
N ASP A 300 7.16 -22.39 -22.33
CA ASP A 300 5.72 -22.13 -22.30
C ASP A 300 5.31 -21.56 -20.94
N THR A 301 5.67 -22.22 -19.83
CA THR A 301 5.37 -21.73 -18.49
C THR A 301 6.09 -20.41 -18.18
N TRP A 302 7.29 -20.20 -18.72
CA TRP A 302 8.02 -18.93 -18.60
C TRP A 302 7.30 -17.78 -19.32
N THR A 303 6.77 -18.05 -20.53
CA THR A 303 6.00 -17.02 -21.25
C THR A 303 4.66 -16.72 -20.56
N ASP A 304 3.99 -17.72 -20.03
CA ASP A 304 2.76 -17.56 -19.24
C ASP A 304 2.99 -16.76 -17.95
N TYR A 305 4.12 -17.00 -17.32
CA TYR A 305 4.57 -16.27 -16.13
C TYR A 305 4.83 -14.78 -16.42
N LEU A 306 5.58 -14.48 -17.49
CA LEU A 306 5.82 -13.10 -17.92
C LEU A 306 4.53 -12.40 -18.37
N ALA A 307 3.60 -13.14 -18.99
CA ALA A 307 2.29 -12.64 -19.39
C ALA A 307 1.30 -12.52 -18.22
N ARG A 308 1.69 -12.89 -16.98
CA ARG A 308 0.87 -12.81 -15.78
C ARG A 308 -0.47 -13.57 -15.90
N LYS A 309 -0.53 -14.65 -16.65
CA LYS A 309 -1.77 -15.39 -16.94
C LYS A 309 -2.52 -15.90 -15.71
N GLN A 310 -1.81 -16.12 -14.57
CA GLN A 310 -2.43 -16.56 -13.33
C GLN A 310 -3.46 -15.55 -12.75
N TYR A 311 -3.36 -14.27 -13.12
CA TYR A 311 -4.30 -13.24 -12.67
C TYR A 311 -5.54 -13.11 -13.57
N GLY A 312 -5.62 -13.95 -14.60
CA GLY A 312 -6.70 -13.90 -15.57
C GLY A 312 -6.64 -12.72 -16.54
N PRO A 313 -7.53 -12.69 -17.53
CA PRO A 313 -7.60 -11.60 -18.51
C PRO A 313 -8.15 -10.33 -17.85
N SER A 314 -7.47 -9.21 -18.07
CA SER A 314 -7.93 -7.88 -17.67
C SER A 314 -8.16 -7.01 -18.90
N SER A 315 -9.29 -6.29 -18.95
CA SER A 315 -9.57 -5.32 -20.01
C SER A 315 -9.88 -3.96 -19.40
N PRO A 316 -9.16 -2.90 -19.81
CA PRO A 316 -9.49 -1.56 -19.34
C PRO A 316 -10.82 -1.03 -19.87
N PHE A 317 -11.41 -1.67 -20.89
CA PHE A 317 -12.68 -1.26 -21.50
C PHE A 317 -13.88 -1.93 -20.83
N LEU A 318 -13.70 -3.11 -20.24
CA LEU A 318 -14.72 -3.76 -19.41
C LEU A 318 -14.54 -3.29 -17.97
N ARG A 319 -15.23 -2.20 -17.61
CA ARG A 319 -15.05 -1.54 -16.32
C ARG A 319 -15.46 -2.43 -15.15
N ARG A 320 -14.57 -2.51 -14.13
CA ARG A 320 -14.77 -3.27 -12.89
C ARG A 320 -15.40 -2.42 -11.78
N ALA A 321 -15.29 -1.10 -11.89
CA ALA A 321 -15.95 -0.10 -11.06
C ALA A 321 -16.23 1.16 -11.89
N ASP A 322 -17.04 2.07 -11.36
CA ASP A 322 -17.32 3.35 -12.01
C ASP A 322 -16.03 4.15 -12.21
N LEU A 323 -15.84 4.70 -13.41
CA LEU A 323 -14.61 5.42 -13.76
C LEU A 323 -14.43 6.69 -12.90
N TRP A 324 -15.53 7.40 -12.59
CA TRP A 324 -15.45 8.61 -11.77
C TRP A 324 -15.08 8.25 -10.32
N TYR A 325 -15.64 7.16 -9.79
CA TYR A 325 -15.22 6.62 -8.49
C TYR A 325 -13.71 6.32 -8.46
N GLN A 326 -13.18 5.66 -9.49
CA GLN A 326 -11.75 5.35 -9.57
C GLN A 326 -10.90 6.62 -9.65
N ILE A 327 -11.32 7.64 -10.42
CA ILE A 327 -10.59 8.91 -10.52
C ILE A 327 -10.63 9.66 -9.19
N ASP A 328 -11.78 9.79 -8.57
CA ASP A 328 -11.97 10.58 -7.36
C ASP A 328 -11.38 9.87 -6.13
N HIS A 329 -11.82 8.64 -5.84
CA HIS A 329 -11.45 7.92 -4.63
C HIS A 329 -10.09 7.22 -4.71
N MET A 330 -9.70 6.72 -5.89
CA MET A 330 -8.48 5.91 -6.06
C MET A 330 -7.31 6.69 -6.68
N TYR A 331 -7.50 7.98 -7.04
CA TYR A 331 -6.41 8.80 -7.55
C TYR A 331 -6.39 10.21 -6.94
N LEU A 332 -7.45 11.03 -7.09
CA LEU A 332 -7.43 12.42 -6.61
C LEU A 332 -7.37 12.50 -5.07
N ARG A 333 -8.06 11.61 -4.37
CA ARG A 333 -7.93 11.47 -2.92
C ARG A 333 -6.48 11.23 -2.51
N PHE A 334 -5.78 10.30 -3.20
CA PHE A 334 -4.37 10.02 -2.93
C PHE A 334 -3.48 11.22 -3.26
N VAL A 335 -3.70 11.91 -4.40
CA VAL A 335 -2.97 13.16 -4.71
C VAL A 335 -3.08 14.18 -3.58
N TRP A 336 -4.28 14.34 -3.02
CA TRP A 336 -4.50 15.23 -1.87
C TRP A 336 -3.69 14.82 -0.64
N GLN A 337 -3.65 13.53 -0.34
CA GLN A 337 -2.98 12.98 0.86
C GLN A 337 -1.45 13.10 0.79
N GLN A 338 -0.86 13.11 -0.42
CA GLN A 338 0.60 13.10 -0.59
C GLN A 338 1.34 14.30 0.01
N PHE A 339 0.72 15.49 0.03
CA PHE A 339 1.43 16.75 0.27
C PHE A 339 0.85 17.55 1.43
N GLN A 340 0.29 16.89 2.43
CA GLN A 340 -0.28 17.56 3.59
C GLN A 340 0.82 18.16 4.47
N ILE A 341 0.64 19.43 4.82
CA ILE A 341 1.59 20.18 5.65
C ILE A 341 1.05 20.47 7.07
N VAL A 342 -0.22 20.16 7.31
CA VAL A 342 -0.91 20.29 8.60
C VAL A 342 -1.93 19.17 8.75
N SER A 343 -1.76 18.22 9.63
CA SER A 343 -2.69 17.13 9.91
C SER A 343 -2.96 16.16 8.73
N HIS A 344 -3.20 14.90 9.04
CA HIS A 344 -3.47 13.82 8.08
C HIS A 344 -4.92 13.61 7.74
N LEU A 345 -5.81 14.47 8.21
CA LEU A 345 -7.22 14.28 7.98
C LEU A 345 -7.54 14.62 6.53
N GLY A 346 -8.16 13.70 5.82
CA GLY A 346 -8.55 13.86 4.43
C GLY A 346 -9.64 14.92 4.22
N PRO A 347 -9.96 15.29 2.98
CA PRO A 347 -10.95 16.34 2.70
C PRO A 347 -12.38 15.95 3.09
N PHE A 348 -12.63 14.66 3.34
CA PHE A 348 -13.98 14.12 3.63
C PHE A 348 -14.25 13.84 5.12
N ASP A 349 -13.30 14.06 5.98
CA ASP A 349 -13.35 13.67 7.40
C ASP A 349 -13.80 14.78 8.37
N GLY A 350 -14.39 15.84 7.88
CA GLY A 350 -14.91 16.93 8.72
C GLY A 350 -13.86 17.89 9.25
N THR A 351 -12.64 17.87 8.69
CA THR A 351 -11.59 18.81 9.12
C THR A 351 -11.99 20.27 9.01
N SER A 352 -11.41 21.10 9.88
CA SER A 352 -11.58 22.54 9.86
C SER A 352 -11.27 23.14 8.49
N PHE A 353 -12.06 24.09 8.05
CA PHE A 353 -11.85 24.87 6.83
C PHE A 353 -10.42 25.43 6.76
N TRP A 354 -9.86 25.91 7.85
CA TRP A 354 -8.51 26.47 7.91
C TRP A 354 -7.42 25.43 7.62
N VAL A 355 -7.58 24.20 8.11
CA VAL A 355 -6.65 23.09 7.83
C VAL A 355 -6.65 22.77 6.35
N ARG A 356 -7.83 22.70 5.72
CA ARG A 356 -7.95 22.48 4.27
C ARG A 356 -7.31 23.62 3.47
N LEU A 357 -7.54 24.87 3.88
CA LEU A 357 -6.97 26.05 3.19
C LEU A 357 -5.44 26.05 3.26
N VAL A 358 -4.85 25.73 4.40
CA VAL A 358 -3.38 25.66 4.56
C VAL A 358 -2.81 24.52 3.69
N ASN A 359 -3.46 23.37 3.62
CA ASN A 359 -3.04 22.24 2.78
C ASN A 359 -3.17 22.50 1.26
N LEU A 360 -3.79 23.60 0.83
CA LEU A 360 -3.78 24.07 -0.57
C LEU A 360 -2.45 24.75 -0.95
N VAL A 361 -1.61 25.15 0.00
CA VAL A 361 -0.35 25.87 -0.29
C VAL A 361 0.59 25.07 -1.23
N PRO A 362 0.85 23.76 -1.01
CA PRO A 362 1.63 22.95 -1.95
C PRO A 362 1.03 22.95 -3.37
N PHE A 363 -0.29 22.88 -3.49
CA PHE A 363 -0.98 22.93 -4.79
C PHE A 363 -0.90 24.31 -5.43
N GLY A 364 -0.87 25.39 -4.64
CA GLY A 364 -0.55 26.73 -5.14
C GLY A 364 0.83 26.80 -5.77
N LEU A 365 1.83 26.17 -5.14
CA LEU A 365 3.17 26.00 -5.73
C LEU A 365 3.14 25.15 -7.00
N PHE A 366 2.40 24.05 -7.02
CA PHE A 366 2.22 23.21 -8.21
C PHE A 366 1.69 24.00 -9.40
N PHE A 367 0.57 24.72 -9.25
CA PHE A 367 -0.04 25.49 -10.33
C PHE A 367 0.85 26.64 -10.80
N SER A 368 1.50 27.37 -9.87
CA SER A 368 2.42 28.44 -10.20
C SER A 368 3.65 27.92 -10.95
N GLY A 369 4.16 26.75 -10.58
CA GLY A 369 5.30 26.11 -11.24
C GLY A 369 4.95 25.56 -12.61
N ALA A 370 3.80 24.91 -12.77
CA ALA A 370 3.30 24.47 -14.07
C ALA A 370 3.09 25.65 -15.03
N TRP A 371 2.50 26.75 -14.54
CA TRP A 371 2.34 28.00 -15.31
C TRP A 371 3.69 28.61 -15.69
N TRP A 372 4.66 28.69 -14.76
CA TRP A 372 6.01 29.16 -15.01
C TRP A 372 6.70 28.36 -16.11
N ASN A 373 6.62 27.03 -16.01
CA ASN A 373 7.21 26.10 -16.97
C ASN A 373 6.55 26.27 -18.36
N TRP A 374 5.21 26.32 -18.41
CA TRP A 374 4.46 26.58 -19.65
C TRP A 374 4.88 27.88 -20.35
N LYS A 375 5.04 28.95 -19.59
CA LYS A 375 5.38 30.29 -20.18
C LYS A 375 6.83 30.34 -20.64
N ARG A 376 7.77 29.69 -19.97
CA ARG A 376 9.21 29.87 -20.19
C ARG A 376 9.88 28.71 -20.92
N ASP A 377 9.42 27.48 -20.76
CA ASP A 377 9.96 26.29 -21.45
C ASP A 377 8.85 25.31 -21.80
N ARG A 378 8.15 25.56 -22.86
CA ARG A 378 7.03 24.71 -23.34
C ARG A 378 7.45 23.28 -23.65
N LYS A 379 8.71 23.05 -24.03
CA LYS A 379 9.19 21.70 -24.37
C LYS A 379 9.26 20.81 -23.13
N THR A 380 9.85 21.31 -22.06
CA THR A 380 9.88 20.57 -20.79
C THR A 380 8.49 20.46 -20.18
N PHE A 381 7.63 21.47 -20.34
CA PHE A 381 6.24 21.40 -19.87
C PHE A 381 5.49 20.22 -20.50
N TRP A 382 5.49 20.11 -21.83
CA TRP A 382 4.81 19.01 -22.51
C TRP A 382 5.43 17.65 -22.18
N PHE A 383 6.75 17.59 -22.03
CA PHE A 383 7.44 16.39 -21.58
C PHE A 383 6.94 15.93 -20.20
N LEU A 384 6.97 16.83 -19.20
CA LEU A 384 6.53 16.51 -17.84
C LEU A 384 5.03 16.22 -17.76
N LEU A 385 4.21 16.95 -18.51
CA LEU A 385 2.77 16.72 -18.56
C LEU A 385 2.43 15.35 -19.15
N THR A 386 3.11 14.93 -20.20
CA THR A 386 2.93 13.59 -20.77
C THR A 386 3.26 12.51 -19.74
N GLN A 387 4.36 12.66 -19.00
CA GLN A 387 4.75 11.73 -17.96
C GLN A 387 3.70 11.65 -16.86
N HIS A 388 3.24 12.80 -16.36
CA HIS A 388 2.22 12.86 -15.33
C HIS A 388 0.90 12.19 -15.77
N ILE A 389 0.44 12.47 -16.98
CA ILE A 389 -0.79 11.88 -17.52
C ILE A 389 -0.65 10.36 -17.67
N VAL A 390 0.48 9.89 -18.22
CA VAL A 390 0.70 8.45 -18.43
C VAL A 390 0.78 7.68 -17.13
N MET A 391 1.49 8.22 -16.12
CA MET A 391 1.72 7.53 -14.84
C MET A 391 0.63 7.80 -13.78
N GLY A 392 -0.38 8.60 -14.10
CA GLY A 392 -1.50 8.91 -13.23
C GLY A 392 -2.85 8.68 -13.92
N PRO A 393 -3.48 9.70 -14.52
CA PRO A 393 -4.82 9.58 -15.11
C PRO A 393 -4.99 8.47 -16.15
N PHE A 394 -3.98 8.20 -16.97
CA PHE A 394 -4.01 7.06 -17.90
C PHE A 394 -3.85 5.73 -17.15
N LEU A 395 -2.97 5.68 -16.16
CA LEU A 395 -2.70 4.44 -15.43
C LEU A 395 -3.91 3.99 -14.60
N ILE A 396 -4.68 4.90 -13.98
CA ILE A 396 -5.92 4.53 -13.28
C ILE A 396 -6.96 3.96 -14.25
N PHE A 397 -7.08 4.53 -15.45
CA PHE A 397 -7.93 3.98 -16.49
C PHE A 397 -7.49 2.56 -16.89
N TYR A 398 -6.18 2.35 -17.07
CA TYR A 398 -5.60 1.09 -17.52
C TYR A 398 -5.71 -0.03 -16.46
N LEU A 399 -5.39 0.26 -15.20
CA LEU A 399 -5.42 -0.71 -14.11
C LEU A 399 -6.83 -1.16 -13.73
N ASN A 400 -7.84 -0.32 -13.98
CA ASN A 400 -9.26 -0.68 -13.87
C ASN A 400 -9.59 -1.40 -12.55
N PHE A 401 -9.21 -0.81 -11.41
CA PHE A 401 -9.43 -1.37 -10.08
C PHE A 401 -10.90 -1.58 -9.75
N THR A 402 -11.18 -2.53 -8.86
CA THR A 402 -12.52 -2.73 -8.29
C THR A 402 -12.80 -1.68 -7.21
N ASP A 403 -14.05 -1.52 -6.82
CA ASP A 403 -14.48 -0.73 -5.66
C ASP A 403 -14.23 -1.42 -4.31
N HIS A 404 -13.85 -2.71 -4.35
CA HIS A 404 -13.58 -3.56 -3.18
C HIS A 404 -12.13 -4.05 -3.17
N GLU A 405 -11.15 -3.15 -3.36
CA GLU A 405 -9.74 -3.52 -3.25
C GLU A 405 -9.37 -3.86 -1.80
N VAL A 406 -8.61 -4.93 -1.64
CA VAL A 406 -8.19 -5.46 -0.32
C VAL A 406 -7.23 -4.50 0.39
N ARG A 407 -6.55 -3.64 -0.38
CA ARG A 407 -5.51 -2.71 0.08
C ARG A 407 -5.61 -1.42 -0.72
N GLU A 408 -5.24 -0.29 -0.13
CA GLU A 408 -5.05 0.98 -0.84
C GLU A 408 -4.00 0.83 -1.93
N ARG A 409 -4.27 1.37 -3.15
CA ARG A 409 -3.44 1.18 -4.35
C ARG A 409 -2.67 2.45 -4.76
N ASP A 410 -2.44 3.35 -3.83
CA ASP A 410 -1.78 4.65 -4.03
C ASP A 410 -0.34 4.53 -4.54
N TYR A 411 0.39 3.48 -4.15
CA TYR A 411 1.77 3.21 -4.55
C TYR A 411 1.97 3.02 -6.06
N PHE A 412 0.93 2.61 -6.81
CA PHE A 412 1.01 2.55 -8.28
C PHE A 412 1.20 3.94 -8.91
N PHE A 413 0.73 5.00 -8.26
CA PHE A 413 0.76 6.37 -8.77
C PHE A 413 1.91 7.20 -8.24
N THR A 414 2.83 6.63 -7.47
CA THR A 414 3.99 7.32 -6.85
C THR A 414 4.74 8.18 -7.86
N ASN A 415 4.94 7.66 -9.08
CA ASN A 415 5.61 8.42 -10.14
C ASN A 415 4.76 9.57 -10.73
N SER A 416 3.44 9.54 -10.61
CA SER A 416 2.59 10.69 -10.96
C SER A 416 2.75 11.83 -9.93
N TYR A 417 2.78 11.50 -8.65
CA TYR A 417 3.02 12.46 -7.55
C TYR A 417 4.40 13.11 -7.66
N TYR A 418 5.39 12.33 -8.10
CA TYR A 418 6.73 12.80 -8.42
C TYR A 418 6.72 14.01 -9.38
N PHE A 419 5.94 13.97 -10.46
CA PHE A 419 5.86 15.09 -11.41
C PHE A 419 5.14 16.31 -10.83
N ILE A 420 4.16 16.13 -9.95
CA ILE A 420 3.51 17.23 -9.21
C ILE A 420 4.56 17.94 -8.35
N ALA A 421 5.38 17.20 -7.61
CA ALA A 421 6.43 17.77 -6.75
C ALA A 421 7.52 18.51 -7.55
N ILE A 422 7.85 18.07 -8.77
CA ILE A 422 8.73 18.81 -9.69
C ILE A 422 8.17 20.21 -9.95
N TRP A 423 6.90 20.32 -10.28
CA TRP A 423 6.28 21.64 -10.51
C TRP A 423 6.17 22.44 -9.20
N MET A 424 6.00 21.83 -8.04
CA MET A 424 6.04 22.55 -6.75
C MET A 424 7.38 23.23 -6.54
N GLY A 425 8.50 22.56 -6.86
CA GLY A 425 9.83 23.17 -6.80
C GLY A 425 10.01 24.31 -7.80
N MET A 426 9.47 24.17 -9.02
CA MET A 426 9.46 25.26 -9.99
C MET A 426 8.61 26.45 -9.51
N GLY A 427 7.49 26.18 -8.83
CA GLY A 427 6.64 27.16 -8.19
C GLY A 427 7.35 27.93 -7.09
N ALA A 428 8.15 27.26 -6.29
CA ALA A 428 8.98 27.92 -5.29
C ALA A 428 9.95 28.94 -5.94
N THR A 429 10.57 28.56 -7.07
CA THR A 429 11.41 29.50 -7.85
C THR A 429 10.60 30.66 -8.42
N ALA A 430 9.38 30.39 -8.91
CA ALA A 430 8.48 31.43 -9.45
C ALA A 430 8.09 32.45 -8.36
N VAL A 431 7.77 31.99 -7.16
CA VAL A 431 7.46 32.84 -6.00
C VAL A 431 8.66 33.68 -5.60
N LEU A 432 9.87 33.09 -5.52
CA LEU A 432 11.10 33.84 -5.21
C LEU A 432 11.42 34.89 -6.27
N HIS A 433 11.21 34.58 -7.54
CA HIS A 433 11.37 35.52 -8.64
C HIS A 433 10.39 36.68 -8.53
N TRP A 434 9.13 36.42 -8.23
CA TRP A 434 8.10 37.46 -8.02
C TRP A 434 8.44 38.35 -6.82
N LEU A 435 8.88 37.75 -5.70
CA LEU A 435 9.31 38.49 -4.49
C LEU A 435 10.48 39.45 -4.81
N THR A 436 11.47 39.01 -5.58
CA THR A 436 12.60 39.86 -5.97
C THR A 436 12.17 41.01 -6.89
N SER A 437 11.24 40.76 -7.80
CA SER A 437 10.70 41.78 -8.70
C SER A 437 9.80 42.80 -7.97
N ALA A 438 9.10 42.38 -6.92
CA ALA A 438 8.23 43.26 -6.13
C ALA A 438 9.02 44.11 -5.10
N LEU A 439 10.15 43.62 -4.59
CA LEU A 439 10.95 44.27 -3.57
C LEU A 439 12.09 45.18 -4.08
N GLY A 440 12.30 45.23 -5.41
CA GLY A 440 13.31 46.09 -6.01
C GLY A 440 13.02 46.34 -7.50
N PRO A 441 13.30 47.56 -8.02
CA PRO A 441 13.22 47.79 -9.45
C PRO A 441 14.30 46.95 -10.14
N GLU A 442 13.89 45.92 -10.89
CA GLU A 442 14.76 45.40 -11.94
C GLU A 442 15.03 46.54 -12.92
N GLU A 443 16.27 47.03 -12.97
CA GLU A 443 16.69 47.76 -14.19
C GLU A 443 16.35 46.86 -15.37
N ARG A 444 15.41 47.30 -16.20
CA ARG A 444 14.96 46.56 -17.40
C ARG A 444 16.21 46.22 -18.19
N SER A 445 16.65 44.97 -18.06
CA SER A 445 17.77 44.46 -18.84
C SER A 445 17.41 44.65 -20.28
N ALA A 446 18.14 45.50 -20.93
CA ALA A 446 18.19 45.55 -22.37
C ALA A 446 18.33 44.11 -22.87
N THR A 447 17.43 43.72 -23.76
CA THR A 447 17.39 42.43 -24.43
C THR A 447 18.82 42.04 -24.79
N ALA A 448 19.37 41.07 -24.06
CA ALA A 448 20.63 40.48 -24.46
C ALA A 448 20.39 39.86 -25.85
N PRO A 449 21.23 40.20 -26.86
CA PRO A 449 21.10 39.58 -28.15
C PRO A 449 21.16 38.08 -28.00
N ALA A 450 20.26 37.37 -28.68
CA ALA A 450 20.28 35.90 -28.78
C ALA A 450 21.65 35.52 -29.33
N LEU A 451 22.58 35.15 -28.44
CA LEU A 451 23.85 34.56 -28.79
C LEU A 451 23.55 33.26 -29.51
N ALA A 452 23.79 33.24 -30.81
CA ALA A 452 23.75 32.04 -31.63
C ALA A 452 24.50 30.92 -30.92
N ALA A 453 23.89 29.74 -30.93
CA ALA A 453 24.48 28.52 -30.38
C ALA A 453 25.64 28.06 -31.26
N ASN A 454 26.78 28.66 -31.11
CA ASN A 454 28.09 28.17 -31.61
C ASN A 454 29.18 28.95 -30.86
N ASP A 455 29.63 28.35 -29.77
CA ASP A 455 31.03 28.48 -29.35
C ASP A 455 31.33 27.49 -28.22
N SER A 456 32.10 26.49 -28.58
CA SER A 456 32.82 25.58 -27.72
C SER A 456 34.11 26.20 -27.20
N ALA A 457 34.05 27.43 -26.73
CA ALA A 457 35.15 28.10 -26.07
C ALA A 457 34.94 28.07 -24.54
N GLY A 458 36.01 27.88 -23.81
CA GLY A 458 36.06 27.64 -22.38
C GLY A 458 35.19 28.58 -21.55
N VAL A 459 34.48 28.00 -20.63
CA VAL A 459 33.52 28.63 -19.72
C VAL A 459 34.32 29.52 -18.73
N GLU A 460 34.61 30.76 -19.06
CA GLU A 460 35.00 31.77 -18.07
C GLU A 460 33.84 31.99 -17.10
N ASP A 461 34.12 32.00 -15.79
CA ASP A 461 33.17 32.29 -14.72
C ASP A 461 32.74 33.76 -14.80
N VAL A 462 31.70 34.07 -15.58
CA VAL A 462 31.13 35.42 -15.56
C VAL A 462 30.52 35.63 -14.16
N PRO A 463 30.95 36.69 -13.43
CA PRO A 463 30.41 36.90 -12.08
C PRO A 463 28.92 37.25 -12.14
N LEU A 464 28.12 36.56 -11.28
CA LEU A 464 26.70 36.83 -11.14
C LEU A 464 26.49 38.22 -10.53
N ARG A 465 25.49 38.97 -11.02
CA ARG A 465 25.07 40.20 -10.33
C ARG A 465 24.64 39.88 -8.89
N PRO A 466 25.08 40.66 -7.90
CA PRO A 466 24.75 40.43 -6.50
C PRO A 466 23.25 40.57 -6.25
N LEU A 467 22.77 40.12 -5.08
CA LEU A 467 21.42 40.33 -4.60
C LEU A 467 21.10 41.84 -4.55
N PRO A 468 19.84 42.26 -4.69
CA PRO A 468 19.43 43.67 -4.61
C PRO A 468 20.06 44.41 -3.43
N ALA A 469 20.46 45.67 -3.61
CA ALA A 469 21.27 46.41 -2.66
C ALA A 469 20.52 46.75 -1.35
N GLY A 470 19.21 46.81 -1.33
CA GLY A 470 18.41 47.16 -0.15
C GLY A 470 18.41 46.05 0.92
N SER A 471 18.61 46.45 2.19
CA SER A 471 18.59 45.50 3.32
C SER A 471 17.26 44.80 3.48
N SER A 472 16.14 45.48 3.25
CA SER A 472 14.78 44.93 3.28
C SER A 472 14.53 43.91 2.17
N ALA A 473 15.01 44.14 0.95
CA ALA A 473 14.86 43.22 -0.16
C ALA A 473 15.67 41.93 0.04
N ARG A 474 16.88 42.03 0.62
CA ARG A 474 17.71 40.86 0.97
C ARG A 474 17.05 40.04 2.08
N ALA A 475 16.54 40.71 3.12
CA ALA A 475 15.84 40.07 4.22
C ALA A 475 14.55 39.38 3.74
N GLY A 476 13.72 40.05 2.93
CA GLY A 476 12.50 39.48 2.34
C GLY A 476 12.79 38.24 1.48
N PHE A 477 13.83 38.30 0.63
CA PHE A 477 14.27 37.14 -0.16
C PHE A 477 14.72 35.97 0.74
N GLY A 478 15.52 36.25 1.78
CA GLY A 478 16.00 35.24 2.71
C GLY A 478 14.87 34.58 3.51
N VAL A 479 13.92 35.37 4.00
CA VAL A 479 12.72 34.87 4.71
C VAL A 479 11.85 34.04 3.76
N GLY A 480 11.58 34.49 2.54
CA GLY A 480 10.84 33.73 1.54
C GLY A 480 11.51 32.40 1.18
N ALA A 481 12.83 32.40 0.99
CA ALA A 481 13.62 31.21 0.74
C ALA A 481 13.54 30.20 1.91
N ALA A 482 13.72 30.65 3.15
CA ALA A 482 13.63 29.82 4.33
C ALA A 482 12.19 29.28 4.52
N ALA A 483 11.18 30.08 4.29
CA ALA A 483 9.77 29.66 4.37
C ALA A 483 9.44 28.56 3.35
N LEU A 484 9.89 28.67 2.11
CA LEU A 484 9.63 27.66 1.07
C LEU A 484 10.31 26.32 1.36
N VAL A 485 11.56 26.35 1.84
CA VAL A 485 12.25 25.12 2.31
C VAL A 485 11.53 24.57 3.54
N GLY A 486 11.15 25.42 4.51
CA GLY A 486 10.40 24.99 5.69
C GLY A 486 9.08 24.32 5.32
N ILE A 487 8.29 24.92 4.41
CA ILE A 487 7.03 24.33 3.92
C ILE A 487 7.26 22.94 3.29
N SER A 488 8.33 22.77 2.50
CA SER A 488 8.64 21.47 1.86
C SER A 488 9.10 20.38 2.84
N LEU A 489 9.49 20.75 4.05
CA LEU A 489 9.83 19.83 5.14
C LEU A 489 8.65 19.55 6.10
N LEU A 490 7.54 20.30 6.00
CA LEU A 490 6.38 20.05 6.85
C LEU A 490 5.76 18.66 6.64
N PRO A 491 5.64 18.11 5.41
CA PRO A 491 5.18 16.73 5.23
C PRO A 491 6.00 15.72 6.02
N MET A 492 7.34 15.91 6.12
CA MET A 492 8.19 15.08 6.96
C MET A 492 7.77 15.13 8.43
N LYS A 493 7.52 16.32 8.97
CA LYS A 493 7.10 16.48 10.38
C LYS A 493 5.71 15.87 10.61
N VAL A 494 4.76 16.14 9.72
CA VAL A 494 3.36 15.71 9.82
C VAL A 494 3.26 14.19 9.69
N GLY A 495 3.95 13.61 8.70
CA GLY A 495 3.94 12.18 8.43
C GLY A 495 4.88 11.33 9.31
N TRP A 496 5.70 11.95 10.18
CA TRP A 496 6.74 11.21 10.90
C TRP A 496 6.19 10.01 11.68
N TYR A 497 5.13 10.21 12.44
CA TYR A 497 4.53 9.16 13.26
C TYR A 497 4.03 7.97 12.43
N GLU A 498 3.37 8.23 11.30
CA GLU A 498 2.82 7.18 10.43
C GLU A 498 3.91 6.40 9.69
N HIS A 499 5.05 7.06 9.38
CA HIS A 499 6.15 6.45 8.66
C HIS A 499 7.28 5.95 9.57
N ASP A 500 7.23 6.20 10.88
CA ASP A 500 8.24 5.65 11.80
C ASP A 500 7.98 4.17 12.08
N ARG A 501 8.62 3.31 11.30
CA ARG A 501 8.60 1.85 11.41
C ARG A 501 9.79 1.29 12.19
N SER A 502 10.61 2.14 12.83
CA SER A 502 11.86 1.72 13.51
C SER A 502 11.66 0.70 14.63
N ASN A 503 10.46 0.64 15.22
CA ASN A 503 10.07 -0.34 16.23
C ASN A 503 8.93 -1.25 15.77
N PHE A 504 8.67 -1.34 14.47
CA PHE A 504 7.59 -2.16 13.91
C PHE A 504 8.04 -3.62 13.79
N TYR A 505 7.70 -4.42 14.79
CA TYR A 505 7.93 -5.87 14.83
C TYR A 505 6.65 -6.69 14.70
N VAL A 506 5.50 -6.05 14.51
CA VAL A 506 4.17 -6.71 14.56
C VAL A 506 4.07 -7.85 13.56
N ALA A 507 4.49 -7.65 12.31
CA ALA A 507 4.44 -8.68 11.28
C ALA A 507 5.37 -9.86 11.57
N HIS A 508 6.60 -9.57 12.01
CA HIS A 508 7.57 -10.59 12.42
C HIS A 508 7.05 -11.43 13.58
N ASP A 509 6.56 -10.76 14.65
CA ASP A 509 6.09 -11.47 15.84
C ASP A 509 4.78 -12.23 15.56
N TYR A 510 3.91 -11.71 14.68
CA TYR A 510 2.72 -12.43 14.23
C TYR A 510 3.09 -13.76 13.54
N ALA A 511 4.04 -13.70 12.60
CA ALA A 511 4.55 -14.89 11.92
C ALA A 511 5.23 -15.88 12.89
N TYR A 512 6.07 -15.38 13.80
CA TYR A 512 6.72 -16.19 14.84
C TYR A 512 5.68 -16.89 15.73
N ASN A 513 4.69 -16.13 16.21
CA ASN A 513 3.64 -16.62 17.10
C ASN A 513 2.71 -17.64 16.42
N MET A 514 2.57 -17.59 15.10
CA MET A 514 1.83 -18.57 14.35
C MET A 514 2.62 -19.89 14.17
N LEU A 515 3.92 -19.82 13.84
CA LEU A 515 4.71 -21.01 13.51
C LEU A 515 5.25 -21.77 14.74
N VAL A 516 5.76 -21.06 15.74
CA VAL A 516 6.51 -21.68 16.85
C VAL A 516 5.68 -22.66 17.67
N PRO A 517 4.39 -22.39 17.96
CA PRO A 517 3.56 -23.31 18.77
C PRO A 517 3.18 -24.60 18.07
N LEU A 518 3.31 -24.68 16.73
CA LEU A 518 2.86 -25.84 15.96
C LEU A 518 3.65 -27.09 16.32
N GLU A 519 3.01 -28.23 16.22
CA GLU A 519 3.68 -29.52 16.37
C GLU A 519 4.72 -29.74 15.26
N LYS A 520 5.64 -30.68 15.51
CA LYS A 520 6.69 -31.00 14.53
C LYS A 520 6.10 -31.52 13.23
N ASP A 521 6.73 -31.15 12.10
CA ASP A 521 6.36 -31.55 10.74
C ASP A 521 4.92 -31.17 10.33
N ALA A 522 4.32 -30.16 10.99
CA ALA A 522 2.95 -29.72 10.74
C ALA A 522 2.74 -29.16 9.32
N ILE A 523 1.48 -29.18 8.88
CA ILE A 523 0.98 -28.46 7.70
C ILE A 523 0.08 -27.33 8.21
N VAL A 524 0.35 -26.10 7.82
CA VAL A 524 -0.49 -24.94 8.18
C VAL A 524 -1.01 -24.24 6.93
N PHE A 525 -2.33 -24.12 6.85
CA PHE A 525 -3.00 -23.38 5.78
C PHE A 525 -3.14 -21.92 6.18
N THR A 526 -2.74 -21.01 5.28
CA THR A 526 -2.82 -19.56 5.40
C THR A 526 -3.76 -19.00 4.35
N ASN A 527 -4.33 -17.81 4.60
CA ASN A 527 -5.34 -17.25 3.71
C ASN A 527 -4.73 -16.60 2.45
N GLY A 528 -3.74 -15.73 2.61
CA GLY A 528 -3.16 -14.94 1.53
C GLY A 528 -1.78 -14.38 1.86
N ASP A 529 -1.42 -13.25 1.24
CA ASP A 529 -0.06 -12.71 1.27
C ASP A 529 0.36 -12.24 2.67
N ASN A 530 -0.55 -11.56 3.38
CA ASN A 530 -0.27 -10.94 4.69
C ASN A 530 0.11 -11.93 5.79
N ASP A 531 -0.47 -13.10 5.78
CA ASP A 531 -0.18 -14.15 6.76
C ASP A 531 0.80 -15.19 6.23
N THR A 532 1.10 -15.20 4.92
CA THR A 532 2.04 -16.15 4.30
C THR A 532 3.45 -15.58 4.16
N PHE A 533 3.61 -14.37 3.59
CA PHE A 533 4.94 -13.86 3.24
C PHE A 533 5.84 -13.58 4.45
N PRO A 534 5.33 -13.09 5.60
CA PRO A 534 6.14 -13.05 6.81
C PRO A 534 6.55 -14.43 7.33
N LEU A 535 5.73 -15.48 7.12
CA LEU A 535 6.11 -16.86 7.46
C LEU A 535 7.26 -17.37 6.59
N TRP A 536 7.19 -17.15 5.28
CA TRP A 536 8.30 -17.47 4.36
C TRP A 536 9.59 -16.76 4.74
N TYR A 537 9.49 -15.48 5.14
CA TYR A 537 10.65 -14.74 5.62
C TYR A 537 11.30 -15.40 6.84
N ILE A 538 10.56 -15.69 7.90
CA ILE A 538 11.16 -16.25 9.11
C ILE A 538 11.65 -17.70 8.90
N GLN A 539 11.00 -18.47 8.00
CA GLN A 539 11.45 -19.80 7.63
C GLN A 539 12.75 -19.75 6.81
N GLU A 540 12.77 -18.99 5.73
CA GLU A 540 13.88 -19.02 4.77
C GLU A 540 15.07 -18.18 5.21
N VAL A 541 14.85 -17.05 5.87
CA VAL A 541 15.91 -16.13 6.29
C VAL A 541 16.41 -16.43 7.70
N GLU A 542 15.50 -16.65 8.65
CA GLU A 542 15.86 -16.87 10.07
C GLU A 542 15.93 -18.34 10.45
N GLY A 543 15.52 -19.27 9.57
CA GLY A 543 15.59 -20.71 9.80
C GLY A 543 14.58 -21.24 10.82
N VAL A 544 13.53 -20.47 11.15
CA VAL A 544 12.52 -20.82 12.15
C VAL A 544 11.55 -21.84 11.58
N ARG A 545 11.42 -23.02 12.22
CA ARG A 545 10.41 -24.04 11.91
C ARG A 545 10.35 -24.42 10.41
N LYS A 546 11.48 -24.68 9.79
CA LYS A 546 11.56 -25.23 8.41
C LYS A 546 10.94 -26.62 8.25
N ASP A 547 10.68 -27.31 9.33
CA ASP A 547 9.93 -28.57 9.39
C ASP A 547 8.44 -28.38 9.04
N VAL A 548 7.88 -27.19 9.30
CA VAL A 548 6.47 -26.88 9.04
C VAL A 548 6.27 -26.49 7.57
N ARG A 549 5.27 -27.10 6.91
CA ARG A 549 4.90 -26.68 5.56
C ARG A 549 3.77 -25.64 5.60
N VAL A 550 4.10 -24.42 5.18
CA VAL A 550 3.11 -23.35 4.96
C VAL A 550 2.42 -23.56 3.62
N VAL A 551 1.09 -23.53 3.60
CA VAL A 551 0.25 -23.73 2.42
C VAL A 551 -0.68 -22.53 2.24
N ASN A 552 -0.41 -21.69 1.25
CA ASN A 552 -1.23 -20.53 0.92
C ASN A 552 -2.48 -20.95 0.13
N LEU A 553 -3.68 -20.66 0.64
CA LEU A 553 -4.95 -21.04 0.04
C LEU A 553 -5.22 -20.30 -1.28
N SER A 554 -4.77 -19.06 -1.42
CA SER A 554 -4.93 -18.32 -2.67
C SER A 554 -4.13 -18.97 -3.79
N LEU A 555 -2.87 -19.35 -3.54
CA LEU A 555 -2.00 -20.06 -4.48
C LEU A 555 -2.48 -21.50 -4.74
N LEU A 556 -3.15 -22.13 -3.77
CA LEU A 556 -3.67 -23.48 -3.90
C LEU A 556 -4.75 -23.62 -4.99
N ASN A 557 -5.25 -22.50 -5.52
CA ASN A 557 -6.10 -22.51 -6.72
C ASN A 557 -5.32 -22.74 -8.03
N THR A 558 -3.98 -22.87 -7.97
CA THR A 558 -3.12 -23.03 -9.16
C THR A 558 -2.48 -24.41 -9.21
N PRO A 559 -2.52 -25.09 -10.37
CA PRO A 559 -1.93 -26.44 -10.51
C PRO A 559 -0.44 -26.51 -10.18
N TRP A 560 0.34 -25.47 -10.55
CA TRP A 560 1.77 -25.42 -10.30
C TRP A 560 2.11 -25.44 -8.81
N TYR A 561 1.29 -24.76 -7.97
CA TYR A 561 1.53 -24.72 -6.53
C TYR A 561 1.21 -26.05 -5.85
N ILE A 562 0.12 -26.69 -6.26
CA ILE A 562 -0.22 -28.06 -5.79
C ILE A 562 0.90 -29.04 -6.15
N GLN A 563 1.45 -28.96 -7.38
CA GLN A 563 2.60 -29.76 -7.81
C GLN A 563 3.83 -29.47 -6.95
N GLN A 564 4.14 -28.20 -6.69
CA GLN A 564 5.26 -27.81 -5.83
C GLN A 564 5.13 -28.37 -4.41
N LEU A 565 3.95 -28.31 -3.81
CA LEU A 565 3.68 -28.84 -2.49
C LEU A 565 3.84 -30.36 -2.42
N ARG A 566 3.45 -31.07 -3.48
CA ARG A 566 3.59 -32.53 -3.59
C ARG A 566 5.05 -32.96 -3.74
N ASP A 567 5.83 -32.24 -4.54
CA ASP A 567 7.13 -32.70 -5.04
C ASP A 567 8.31 -32.15 -4.22
N GLN A 568 8.20 -30.97 -3.58
CA GLN A 568 9.28 -30.32 -2.80
C GLN A 568 9.16 -30.53 -1.30
N GLU A 569 10.30 -30.75 -0.63
CA GLU A 569 10.38 -30.86 0.84
C GLU A 569 10.09 -29.53 1.56
N PRO A 570 9.41 -29.59 2.69
CA PRO A 570 8.69 -30.71 3.30
C PRO A 570 7.41 -31.05 2.51
N LYS A 571 7.37 -32.24 1.88
CA LYS A 571 6.27 -32.64 0.98
C LYS A 571 4.94 -32.67 1.71
N VAL A 572 3.89 -32.25 0.99
CA VAL A 572 2.49 -32.38 1.43
C VAL A 572 1.90 -33.66 0.82
N PRO A 573 1.18 -34.49 1.60
CA PRO A 573 0.52 -35.66 1.06
C PRO A 573 -0.65 -35.25 0.16
N ILE A 574 -0.44 -35.38 -1.15
CA ILE A 574 -1.38 -35.02 -2.23
C ILE A 574 -1.50 -36.22 -3.16
N SER A 575 -2.74 -36.61 -3.49
CA SER A 575 -3.01 -37.78 -4.33
C SER A 575 -2.97 -37.46 -5.84
N TYR A 576 -3.12 -36.20 -6.24
CA TYR A 576 -3.19 -35.82 -7.65
C TYR A 576 -1.87 -36.10 -8.39
N ASN A 577 -1.98 -36.79 -9.52
CA ASN A 577 -0.89 -36.88 -10.50
C ASN A 577 -0.89 -35.69 -11.46
N ASP A 578 0.12 -35.58 -12.34
CA ASP A 578 0.28 -34.42 -13.23
C ASP A 578 -0.88 -34.25 -14.22
N ASP A 579 -1.49 -35.35 -14.68
CA ASP A 579 -2.62 -35.28 -15.61
C ASP A 579 -3.90 -34.82 -14.91
N GLN A 580 -4.12 -35.25 -13.67
CA GLN A 580 -5.23 -34.78 -12.83
C GLN A 580 -5.09 -33.29 -12.52
N LEU A 581 -3.87 -32.83 -12.22
CA LEU A 581 -3.60 -31.40 -11.94
C LEU A 581 -3.89 -30.50 -13.14
N LYS A 582 -3.70 -30.98 -14.36
CA LYS A 582 -4.08 -30.22 -15.59
C LYS A 582 -5.59 -30.09 -15.77
N MET A 583 -6.37 -31.01 -15.22
CA MET A 583 -7.82 -31.08 -15.40
C MET A 583 -8.60 -30.48 -14.24
N VAL A 584 -7.94 -30.29 -13.07
CA VAL A 584 -8.63 -29.76 -11.89
C VAL A 584 -9.07 -28.31 -12.13
N GLN A 585 -10.35 -28.04 -11.89
CA GLN A 585 -10.96 -26.71 -12.05
C GLN A 585 -12.08 -26.52 -11.04
N ALA A 586 -12.47 -25.27 -10.79
CA ALA A 586 -13.63 -24.97 -9.98
C ALA A 586 -14.90 -25.45 -10.69
N TYR A 587 -15.86 -25.94 -9.92
CA TYR A 587 -17.18 -26.38 -10.43
C TYR A 587 -18.30 -25.92 -9.51
N MET A 588 -19.52 -25.85 -10.06
CA MET A 588 -20.73 -25.59 -9.29
C MET A 588 -21.25 -26.90 -8.69
N ASP A 589 -21.41 -26.95 -7.37
CA ASP A 589 -22.08 -28.06 -6.69
C ASP A 589 -23.60 -27.91 -6.85
N GLU A 590 -24.21 -28.82 -7.56
CA GLU A 590 -25.67 -28.80 -7.85
C GLU A 590 -26.53 -28.91 -6.58
N LYS A 591 -26.02 -29.47 -5.47
CA LYS A 591 -26.75 -29.66 -4.22
C LYS A 591 -26.79 -28.40 -3.36
N THR A 592 -25.66 -27.70 -3.30
CA THR A 592 -25.51 -26.54 -2.45
C THR A 592 -25.65 -25.21 -3.21
N ASN A 593 -25.64 -25.28 -4.56
CA ASN A 593 -25.58 -24.14 -5.47
C ASN A 593 -24.42 -23.18 -5.15
N GLN A 594 -23.29 -23.75 -4.69
CA GLN A 594 -22.07 -23.01 -4.37
C GLN A 594 -20.93 -23.43 -5.30
N ILE A 595 -19.99 -22.50 -5.54
CA ILE A 595 -18.79 -22.82 -6.30
C ILE A 595 -17.79 -23.54 -5.39
N VAL A 596 -17.40 -24.74 -5.76
CA VAL A 596 -16.30 -25.48 -5.13
C VAL A 596 -15.01 -25.10 -5.86
N TRP A 597 -14.17 -24.33 -5.19
CA TRP A 597 -12.90 -23.87 -5.76
C TRP A 597 -11.85 -24.99 -5.78
N VAL A 598 -10.78 -24.82 -6.57
CA VAL A 598 -9.67 -25.78 -6.62
C VAL A 598 -9.02 -25.91 -5.25
N LYS A 599 -8.85 -24.81 -4.50
CA LYS A 599 -8.35 -24.81 -3.11
C LYS A 599 -9.13 -25.75 -2.20
N ASP A 600 -10.48 -25.78 -2.31
CA ASP A 600 -11.33 -26.58 -1.44
C ASP A 600 -11.14 -28.08 -1.73
N GLN A 601 -11.07 -28.42 -3.03
CA GLN A 601 -10.78 -29.78 -3.47
C GLN A 601 -9.40 -30.25 -3.00
N ALA A 602 -8.39 -29.39 -3.12
CA ALA A 602 -7.01 -29.70 -2.72
C ALA A 602 -6.87 -29.86 -1.19
N VAL A 603 -7.54 -29.01 -0.39
CA VAL A 603 -7.54 -29.15 1.08
C VAL A 603 -8.17 -30.48 1.48
N GLN A 604 -9.31 -30.84 0.92
CA GLN A 604 -9.97 -32.11 1.19
C GLN A 604 -9.09 -33.31 0.79
N ASP A 605 -8.40 -33.23 -0.36
CA ASP A 605 -7.43 -34.25 -0.77
C ASP A 605 -6.26 -34.37 0.19
N ILE A 606 -5.68 -33.26 0.62
CA ILE A 606 -4.56 -33.21 1.59
C ILE A 606 -4.98 -33.85 2.91
N VAL A 607 -6.12 -33.45 3.46
CA VAL A 607 -6.63 -34.00 4.74
C VAL A 607 -6.85 -35.51 4.64
N LYS A 608 -7.49 -35.96 3.56
CA LYS A 608 -7.76 -37.38 3.31
C LYS A 608 -6.48 -38.20 3.12
N THR A 609 -5.54 -37.70 2.29
CA THR A 609 -4.29 -38.38 1.93
C THR A 609 -3.30 -38.39 3.09
N ASN A 610 -3.35 -37.37 3.96
CA ASN A 610 -2.52 -37.27 5.15
C ASN A 610 -2.76 -38.41 6.17
N GLN A 611 -3.99 -38.92 6.25
CA GLN A 611 -4.35 -40.00 7.18
C GLN A 611 -3.87 -39.74 8.62
N TRP A 612 -3.94 -38.49 9.07
CA TRP A 612 -3.52 -38.01 10.40
C TRP A 612 -2.03 -38.27 10.77
N ARG A 613 -1.17 -38.51 9.77
CA ARG A 613 0.28 -38.76 9.99
C ARG A 613 1.04 -37.47 10.36
N ARG A 614 0.62 -36.37 9.86
CA ARG A 614 1.16 -35.04 10.16
C ARG A 614 0.07 -34.16 10.75
N PRO A 615 0.38 -33.34 11.77
CA PRO A 615 -0.56 -32.35 12.29
C PRO A 615 -0.99 -31.35 11.22
N ILE A 616 -2.28 -31.01 11.21
CA ILE A 616 -2.85 -30.05 10.26
C ILE A 616 -3.44 -28.88 11.04
N TYR A 617 -3.16 -27.66 10.57
CA TYR A 617 -3.65 -26.42 11.16
C TYR A 617 -4.21 -25.49 10.10
N LEU A 618 -5.21 -24.68 10.48
CA LEU A 618 -5.69 -23.54 9.74
C LEU A 618 -5.32 -22.27 10.51
N ALA A 619 -4.77 -21.26 9.83
CA ALA A 619 -4.60 -19.95 10.44
C ALA A 619 -5.96 -19.32 10.77
N VAL A 620 -6.04 -18.52 11.84
CA VAL A 620 -7.29 -17.82 12.21
C VAL A 620 -7.73 -16.79 11.15
N THR A 621 -6.88 -16.46 10.22
CA THR A 621 -7.14 -15.58 9.06
C THR A 621 -7.93 -16.27 7.94
N VAL A 622 -8.09 -17.59 8.00
CA VAL A 622 -8.84 -18.37 7.01
C VAL A 622 -10.34 -18.19 7.27
N PRO A 623 -11.09 -17.50 6.38
CA PRO A 623 -12.48 -17.15 6.64
C PRO A 623 -13.44 -18.34 6.48
N GLU A 624 -13.13 -19.26 5.57
CA GLU A 624 -13.92 -20.44 5.25
C GLU A 624 -13.21 -21.69 5.72
N GLN A 625 -13.85 -22.50 6.53
CA GLN A 625 -13.26 -23.68 7.16
C GLN A 625 -13.43 -24.96 6.34
N MET A 626 -13.87 -24.85 5.12
CA MET A 626 -13.87 -25.91 4.08
C MET A 626 -14.49 -27.24 4.52
N GLY A 627 -15.60 -27.19 5.33
CA GLY A 627 -16.28 -28.36 5.86
C GLY A 627 -15.56 -29.06 7.02
N LEU A 628 -14.61 -28.38 7.67
CA LEU A 628 -13.84 -28.90 8.80
C LEU A 628 -14.31 -28.32 10.16
N GLU A 629 -15.35 -27.48 10.17
CA GLU A 629 -15.80 -26.66 11.32
C GLU A 629 -15.97 -27.49 12.61
N SER A 630 -16.59 -28.65 12.51
CA SER A 630 -16.83 -29.53 13.66
C SER A 630 -15.56 -30.21 14.22
N LYS A 631 -14.44 -30.12 13.49
CA LYS A 631 -13.19 -30.78 13.85
C LYS A 631 -12.12 -29.81 14.35
N LEU A 632 -12.42 -28.53 14.44
CA LEU A 632 -11.46 -27.51 14.80
C LEU A 632 -11.38 -27.28 16.31
N SER A 633 -10.16 -27.06 16.80
CA SER A 633 -9.90 -26.50 18.12
C SER A 633 -8.88 -25.38 18.05
N LEU A 634 -9.22 -24.22 18.62
CA LEU A 634 -8.35 -23.04 18.63
C LEU A 634 -7.15 -23.24 19.56
N GLU A 635 -5.94 -22.97 19.05
CA GLU A 635 -4.67 -22.98 19.80
C GLU A 635 -3.95 -21.61 19.69
N GLY A 636 -4.65 -20.53 19.92
CA GLY A 636 -4.14 -19.14 19.83
C GLY A 636 -4.36 -18.48 18.48
N LEU A 637 -3.39 -18.51 17.57
CA LEU A 637 -3.49 -17.94 16.22
C LEU A 637 -3.79 -18.98 15.13
N VAL A 638 -4.03 -20.21 15.51
CA VAL A 638 -4.33 -21.31 14.59
C VAL A 638 -5.45 -22.18 15.15
N PHE A 639 -6.19 -22.82 14.26
CA PHE A 639 -7.09 -23.92 14.57
C PHE A 639 -6.40 -25.24 14.23
N ARG A 640 -6.30 -26.14 15.20
CA ARG A 640 -5.92 -27.53 14.97
C ARG A 640 -7.07 -28.27 14.30
N VAL A 641 -6.77 -29.04 13.27
CA VAL A 641 -7.73 -29.97 12.66
C VAL A 641 -7.60 -31.32 13.37
N ASN A 642 -8.66 -31.77 14.03
CA ASN A 642 -8.69 -33.03 14.77
C ASN A 642 -9.33 -34.15 13.93
N GLU A 643 -8.94 -35.40 14.20
CA GLU A 643 -9.55 -36.57 13.55
C GLU A 643 -11.03 -36.72 13.87
N THR A 644 -11.36 -36.47 15.11
CA THR A 644 -12.73 -36.49 15.64
C THR A 644 -13.12 -35.10 16.16
N GLN A 645 -14.41 -34.90 16.37
CA GLN A 645 -14.90 -33.66 16.96
C GLN A 645 -14.28 -33.47 18.35
N PRO A 646 -13.59 -32.35 18.62
CA PRO A 646 -13.05 -32.09 19.96
C PRO A 646 -14.18 -31.74 20.94
N PRO A 647 -13.96 -31.96 22.26
CA PRO A 647 -14.97 -31.67 23.29
C PRO A 647 -15.34 -30.17 23.38
N ALA A 648 -14.45 -29.29 22.96
CA ALA A 648 -14.67 -27.86 22.84
C ALA A 648 -13.96 -27.32 21.58
N GLY A 649 -14.48 -26.25 21.02
CA GLY A 649 -13.88 -25.57 19.84
C GLY A 649 -12.55 -24.84 20.15
N ILE A 650 -12.02 -25.00 21.36
CA ILE A 650 -10.78 -24.37 21.82
C ILE A 650 -10.01 -25.29 22.79
N ASP A 651 -8.71 -25.39 22.60
CA ASP A 651 -7.78 -25.94 23.60
C ASP A 651 -7.33 -24.80 24.54
N VAL A 652 -8.03 -24.68 25.67
CA VAL A 652 -7.80 -23.62 26.65
C VAL A 652 -6.38 -23.65 27.23
N PRO A 653 -5.86 -24.78 27.74
CA PRO A 653 -4.50 -24.84 28.28
C PRO A 653 -3.44 -24.44 27.28
N LYS A 654 -3.55 -24.94 26.03
CA LYS A 654 -2.61 -24.66 24.96
C LYS A 654 -2.68 -23.19 24.52
N THR A 655 -3.90 -22.65 24.40
CA THR A 655 -4.10 -21.24 24.02
C THR A 655 -3.53 -20.31 25.10
N LEU A 656 -3.76 -20.58 26.39
CA LEU A 656 -3.17 -19.78 27.48
C LEU A 656 -1.62 -19.86 27.50
N GLN A 657 -1.06 -21.08 27.30
CA GLN A 657 0.38 -21.26 27.19
C GLN A 657 0.94 -20.40 26.03
N ASN A 658 0.29 -20.41 24.88
CA ASN A 658 0.69 -19.64 23.72
C ASN A 658 0.65 -18.14 24.03
N ILE A 659 -0.47 -17.62 24.52
CA ILE A 659 -0.70 -16.20 24.81
C ILE A 659 0.31 -15.64 25.83
N TYR A 660 0.55 -16.36 26.93
CA TYR A 660 1.32 -15.83 28.05
C TYR A 660 2.80 -16.23 28.05
N THR A 661 3.18 -17.31 27.35
CA THR A 661 4.53 -17.87 27.46
C THR A 661 5.28 -17.84 26.11
N VAL A 662 4.60 -18.15 25.00
CA VAL A 662 5.25 -18.33 23.70
C VAL A 662 5.22 -17.06 22.87
N PHE A 663 4.10 -16.34 22.88
CA PHE A 663 3.88 -15.22 21.97
C PHE A 663 4.73 -14.00 22.32
N LYS A 664 5.25 -13.36 21.28
CA LYS A 664 5.94 -12.07 21.31
C LYS A 664 4.98 -10.98 20.89
N TYR A 665 5.14 -9.78 21.44
CA TYR A 665 4.23 -8.65 21.21
C TYR A 665 5.00 -7.34 20.99
N ARG A 666 6.21 -7.41 20.45
CA ARG A 666 7.04 -6.22 20.21
C ARG A 666 6.35 -5.28 19.23
N GLY A 667 6.32 -4.00 19.56
CA GLY A 667 5.64 -2.98 18.76
C GLY A 667 4.10 -3.01 18.86
N LEU A 668 3.50 -4.08 19.39
CA LEU A 668 2.07 -4.14 19.73
C LEU A 668 1.83 -3.71 21.18
N LEU A 669 2.62 -4.24 22.10
CA LEU A 669 2.57 -3.89 23.53
C LEU A 669 3.90 -3.28 23.98
N ASP A 670 3.81 -2.30 24.87
CA ASP A 670 4.95 -1.69 25.53
C ASP A 670 5.51 -2.59 26.65
N LYS A 671 6.54 -2.10 27.37
CA LYS A 671 7.15 -2.82 28.52
C LYS A 671 6.17 -3.06 29.70
N ASN A 672 5.09 -2.32 29.80
CA ASN A 672 4.04 -2.46 30.81
C ASN A 672 2.92 -3.39 30.33
N ARG A 673 3.06 -4.00 29.15
CA ARG A 673 2.02 -4.78 28.47
C ARG A 673 0.74 -3.98 28.15
N GLU A 674 0.87 -2.69 27.91
CA GLU A 674 -0.18 -1.83 27.41
C GLU A 674 0.03 -1.58 25.90
N TYR A 675 -1.05 -1.24 25.17
CA TYR A 675 -0.97 -0.96 23.72
C TYR A 675 0.07 0.12 23.43
N ASP A 676 1.08 -0.25 22.64
CA ASP A 676 2.17 0.68 22.32
C ASP A 676 1.72 1.71 21.28
N ARG A 677 1.28 2.87 21.76
CA ARG A 677 0.87 4.00 20.90
C ARG A 677 2.04 4.74 20.28
N SER A 678 3.28 4.45 20.65
CA SER A 678 4.47 5.04 20.02
C SER A 678 4.78 4.42 18.66
N VAL A 679 4.31 3.19 18.42
CA VAL A 679 4.45 2.48 17.15
C VAL A 679 3.15 2.60 16.36
N TYR A 680 3.20 3.19 15.18
CA TYR A 680 2.05 3.25 14.29
C TYR A 680 1.70 1.85 13.75
N LYS A 681 0.42 1.51 13.77
CA LYS A 681 -0.15 0.31 13.14
C LYS A 681 -1.14 0.78 12.09
N ASP A 682 -0.86 0.44 10.84
CA ASP A 682 -1.83 0.62 9.76
C ASP A 682 -3.04 -0.30 9.97
N GLU A 683 -4.06 -0.11 9.16
CA GLU A 683 -5.31 -0.86 9.27
C GLU A 683 -5.12 -2.39 9.20
N ASN A 684 -4.19 -2.84 8.36
CA ASN A 684 -3.88 -4.26 8.22
C ASN A 684 -3.21 -4.83 9.48
N ALA A 685 -2.19 -4.15 10.00
CA ALA A 685 -1.51 -4.54 11.25
C ALA A 685 -2.48 -4.53 12.43
N TYR A 686 -3.36 -3.52 12.50
CA TYR A 686 -4.39 -3.43 13.53
C TYR A 686 -5.40 -4.60 13.44
N ARG A 687 -5.91 -4.91 12.23
CA ARG A 687 -6.82 -6.04 12.02
C ARG A 687 -6.19 -7.40 12.40
N LEU A 688 -4.95 -7.65 11.99
CA LEU A 688 -4.26 -8.89 12.34
C LEU A 688 -3.97 -8.98 13.84
N ALA A 689 -3.65 -7.86 14.51
CA ALA A 689 -3.50 -7.81 15.96
C ALA A 689 -4.81 -8.15 16.71
N GLN A 690 -5.99 -7.88 16.14
CA GLN A 690 -7.27 -8.26 16.72
C GLN A 690 -7.43 -9.79 16.88
N ASN A 691 -6.70 -10.61 16.14
CA ASN A 691 -6.72 -12.06 16.31
C ASN A 691 -6.20 -12.49 17.69
N TYR A 692 -5.24 -11.76 18.27
CA TYR A 692 -4.83 -12.00 19.67
C TYR A 692 -5.96 -11.68 20.65
N THR A 693 -6.66 -10.59 20.43
CA THR A 693 -7.85 -10.19 21.21
C THR A 693 -8.94 -11.24 21.11
N ALA A 694 -9.23 -11.73 19.90
CA ALA A 694 -10.21 -12.79 19.67
C ALA A 694 -9.87 -14.08 20.44
N ALA A 695 -8.59 -14.48 20.47
CA ALA A 695 -8.15 -15.64 21.24
C ALA A 695 -8.42 -15.47 22.75
N HIS A 696 -8.16 -14.29 23.31
CA HIS A 696 -8.47 -14.00 24.72
C HIS A 696 -9.98 -14.07 25.00
N VAL A 697 -10.80 -13.49 24.12
CA VAL A 697 -12.26 -13.49 24.23
C VAL A 697 -12.81 -14.92 24.20
N GLN A 698 -12.30 -15.78 23.30
CA GLN A 698 -12.72 -17.17 23.21
C GLN A 698 -12.37 -17.97 24.48
N VAL A 699 -11.17 -17.76 25.04
CA VAL A 699 -10.81 -18.38 26.34
C VAL A 699 -11.67 -17.84 27.47
N ALA A 700 -11.91 -16.50 27.51
CA ALA A 700 -12.75 -15.90 28.54
C ALA A 700 -14.18 -16.46 28.53
N TYR A 701 -14.74 -16.65 27.33
CA TYR A 701 -16.06 -17.28 27.17
C TYR A 701 -16.10 -18.71 27.73
N GLN A 702 -15.07 -19.51 27.46
CA GLN A 702 -14.98 -20.88 28.02
C GLN A 702 -14.78 -20.86 29.55
N MET A 703 -14.06 -19.88 30.10
CA MET A 703 -13.93 -19.70 31.55
C MET A 703 -15.27 -19.36 32.18
N GLN A 704 -16.03 -18.46 31.59
CA GLN A 704 -17.39 -18.10 32.03
C GLN A 704 -18.31 -19.34 32.04
N LEU A 705 -18.36 -20.11 30.95
CA LEU A 705 -19.14 -21.34 30.85
C LEU A 705 -18.73 -22.41 31.87
N SER A 706 -17.44 -22.44 32.26
CA SER A 706 -16.86 -23.35 33.25
C SER A 706 -17.03 -22.88 34.70
N GLY A 707 -17.77 -21.79 34.94
CA GLY A 707 -17.98 -21.25 36.30
C GLY A 707 -16.75 -20.52 36.89
N ARG A 708 -15.86 -20.02 36.04
CA ARG A 708 -14.61 -19.31 36.40
C ARG A 708 -14.62 -17.83 35.91
N PRO A 709 -15.62 -17.01 36.30
CA PRO A 709 -15.82 -15.70 35.73
C PRO A 709 -14.71 -14.70 36.13
N ASP A 710 -14.05 -14.85 37.26
CA ASP A 710 -12.93 -13.99 37.63
C ASP A 710 -11.72 -14.15 36.72
N GLU A 711 -11.53 -15.32 36.15
CA GLU A 711 -10.47 -15.55 35.15
C GLU A 711 -10.90 -14.96 33.79
N ALA A 712 -12.18 -15.08 33.45
CA ALA A 712 -12.72 -14.41 32.26
C ALA A 712 -12.54 -12.88 32.34
N ILE A 713 -12.83 -12.28 33.49
CA ILE A 713 -12.60 -10.84 33.72
C ILE A 713 -11.14 -10.47 33.46
N ARG A 714 -10.18 -11.22 34.01
CA ARG A 714 -8.74 -10.96 33.78
C ARG A 714 -8.35 -11.06 32.32
N LEU A 715 -8.84 -12.07 31.62
CA LEU A 715 -8.59 -12.26 30.19
C LEU A 715 -9.14 -11.11 29.35
N ILE A 716 -10.35 -10.62 29.64
CA ILE A 716 -10.93 -9.45 28.93
C ILE A 716 -10.18 -8.16 29.26
N GLN A 717 -9.69 -8.00 30.49
CA GLN A 717 -8.82 -6.88 30.84
C GLN A 717 -7.51 -6.91 30.06
N ASP A 718 -6.89 -8.09 29.87
CA ASP A 718 -5.68 -8.25 29.07
C ASP A 718 -5.98 -8.05 27.56
N ALA A 719 -7.11 -8.53 27.05
CA ALA A 719 -7.57 -8.26 25.69
C ALA A 719 -7.72 -6.76 25.41
N ARG A 720 -8.24 -5.98 26.37
CA ARG A 720 -8.34 -4.52 26.26
C ARG A 720 -6.99 -3.81 26.16
N LYS A 721 -5.93 -4.39 26.72
CA LYS A 721 -4.57 -3.84 26.56
C LYS A 721 -4.05 -4.01 25.15
N MET A 722 -4.56 -4.96 24.37
CA MET A 722 -4.19 -5.18 22.97
C MET A 722 -5.06 -4.40 22.00
N SER A 723 -6.33 -4.23 22.32
CA SER A 723 -7.31 -3.51 21.49
C SER A 723 -8.11 -2.50 22.34
N PRO A 724 -7.46 -1.41 22.80
CA PRO A 724 -8.06 -0.46 23.74
C PRO A 724 -9.25 0.32 23.17
N ASP A 725 -9.36 0.39 21.85
CA ASP A 725 -10.36 1.18 21.13
C ASP A 725 -11.51 0.31 20.59
N PHE A 726 -11.63 -0.97 21.05
CA PHE A 726 -12.71 -1.89 20.65
C PHE A 726 -13.84 -1.88 21.71
N PRO A 727 -15.02 -1.28 21.43
CA PRO A 727 -16.09 -1.08 22.43
C PRO A 727 -16.66 -2.39 22.97
N GLY A 728 -16.77 -3.44 22.15
CA GLY A 728 -17.32 -4.74 22.56
C GLY A 728 -16.57 -5.39 23.73
N LEU A 729 -15.27 -5.10 23.94
CA LEU A 729 -14.54 -5.59 25.10
C LEU A 729 -14.98 -4.91 26.41
N LEU A 730 -15.33 -3.62 26.36
CA LEU A 730 -15.88 -2.90 27.50
C LEU A 730 -17.27 -3.42 27.85
N GLU A 731 -18.10 -3.63 26.84
CA GLU A 731 -19.45 -4.19 27.03
C GLU A 731 -19.36 -5.59 27.66
N TYR A 732 -18.53 -6.46 27.10
CA TYR A 732 -18.36 -7.83 27.63
C TYR A 732 -17.81 -7.80 29.06
N LEU A 733 -16.85 -6.92 29.38
CA LEU A 733 -16.33 -6.74 30.74
C LEU A 733 -17.42 -6.29 31.72
N GLY A 734 -18.27 -5.35 31.32
CA GLY A 734 -19.40 -4.90 32.11
C GLY A 734 -20.38 -6.04 32.43
N ARG A 735 -20.75 -6.83 31.45
CA ARG A 735 -21.61 -8.03 31.63
C ARG A 735 -20.98 -9.07 32.56
N LEU A 736 -19.68 -9.34 32.43
CA LEU A 736 -18.97 -10.25 33.35
C LEU A 736 -19.00 -9.74 34.79
N TYR A 737 -18.90 -8.43 35.02
CA TYR A 737 -19.03 -7.86 36.36
C TYR A 737 -20.48 -7.95 36.91
N GLU A 738 -21.49 -7.79 36.06
CA GLU A 738 -22.89 -8.04 36.42
C GLU A 738 -23.10 -9.51 36.83
N ASP A 739 -22.59 -10.46 36.05
CA ASP A 739 -22.71 -11.90 36.31
C ASP A 739 -22.12 -12.33 37.67
N VAL A 740 -21.08 -11.65 38.15
CA VAL A 740 -20.46 -11.94 39.46
C VAL A 740 -20.96 -11.02 40.59
N GLY A 741 -21.95 -10.19 40.30
CA GLY A 741 -22.53 -9.28 41.29
C GLY A 741 -21.68 -8.06 41.64
N ARG A 742 -20.62 -7.76 40.83
CA ARG A 742 -19.76 -6.56 40.98
C ARG A 742 -20.40 -5.36 40.30
N THR A 743 -21.58 -4.96 40.80
CA THR A 743 -22.44 -3.96 40.16
C THR A 743 -21.76 -2.59 40.01
N GLU A 744 -20.96 -2.16 41.00
CA GLU A 744 -20.27 -0.89 40.94
C GLU A 744 -19.19 -0.88 39.86
N ASP A 745 -18.45 -1.97 39.70
CA ASP A 745 -17.44 -2.11 38.61
C ASP A 745 -18.11 -2.10 37.24
N ALA A 746 -19.23 -2.79 37.07
CA ALA A 746 -20.04 -2.77 35.85
C ALA A 746 -20.49 -1.34 35.51
N TYR A 747 -21.00 -0.61 36.50
CA TYR A 747 -21.44 0.77 36.34
C TYR A 747 -20.32 1.68 35.86
N GLN A 748 -19.13 1.59 36.47
CA GLN A 748 -17.96 2.39 36.06
C GLN A 748 -17.52 2.06 34.61
N VAL A 749 -17.55 0.78 34.24
CA VAL A 749 -17.21 0.34 32.89
C VAL A 749 -18.18 0.88 31.85
N TYR A 750 -19.50 0.84 32.12
CA TYR A 750 -20.48 1.37 31.17
C TYR A 750 -20.47 2.89 31.10
N GLN A 751 -20.18 3.59 32.20
CA GLN A 751 -19.95 5.05 32.19
C GLN A 751 -18.74 5.41 31.33
N ASP A 752 -17.64 4.66 31.45
CA ASP A 752 -16.46 4.83 30.59
C ASP A 752 -16.81 4.59 29.12
N GLY A 753 -17.67 3.57 28.86
CA GLY A 753 -18.20 3.26 27.54
C GLY A 753 -18.98 4.42 26.90
N VAL A 754 -19.95 4.99 27.60
CA VAL A 754 -20.70 6.17 27.11
C VAL A 754 -19.79 7.35 26.83
N ARG A 755 -18.81 7.59 27.69
CA ARG A 755 -17.86 8.71 27.52
C ARG A 755 -16.96 8.53 26.30
N ARG A 756 -16.44 7.34 26.07
CA ARG A 756 -15.51 7.04 24.95
C ARG A 756 -16.23 6.78 23.63
N TYR A 757 -17.40 6.18 23.69
CA TYR A 757 -18.16 5.72 22.53
C TYR A 757 -19.61 6.24 22.56
N PRO A 758 -19.83 7.55 22.46
CA PRO A 758 -21.15 8.15 22.59
C PRO A 758 -22.15 7.74 21.51
N ALA A 759 -21.68 7.05 20.44
CA ALA A 759 -22.54 6.48 19.40
C ALA A 759 -22.89 4.99 19.64
N SER A 760 -22.32 4.32 20.65
CA SER A 760 -22.62 2.93 20.99
C SER A 760 -23.84 2.83 21.89
N ALA A 761 -24.90 2.27 21.37
CA ALA A 761 -26.20 2.15 22.04
C ALA A 761 -26.18 1.23 23.25
N GLU A 762 -25.33 0.20 23.22
CA GLU A 762 -25.19 -0.87 24.22
C GLU A 762 -24.90 -0.29 25.61
N PHE A 763 -24.00 0.67 25.72
CA PHE A 763 -23.64 1.28 27.00
C PHE A 763 -24.78 2.08 27.61
N TYR A 764 -25.57 2.77 26.78
CA TYR A 764 -26.77 3.49 27.27
C TYR A 764 -27.84 2.51 27.75
N TYR A 765 -28.01 1.38 27.08
CA TYR A 765 -28.93 0.34 27.48
C TYR A 765 -28.57 -0.21 28.87
N HIS A 766 -27.33 -0.71 29.05
CA HIS A 766 -26.90 -1.27 30.33
C HIS A 766 -26.96 -0.25 31.48
N LEU A 767 -26.45 0.98 31.27
CA LEU A 767 -26.58 2.04 32.26
C LEU A 767 -28.04 2.39 32.56
N GLY A 768 -28.90 2.41 31.55
CA GLY A 768 -30.32 2.69 31.69
C GLY A 768 -31.02 1.66 32.56
N VAL A 769 -30.77 0.36 32.32
CA VAL A 769 -31.29 -0.73 33.15
C VAL A 769 -30.78 -0.63 34.60
N MET A 770 -29.47 -0.37 34.79
CA MET A 770 -28.88 -0.22 36.13
C MET A 770 -29.45 0.97 36.89
N LYS A 771 -29.58 2.14 36.25
CA LYS A 771 -30.17 3.36 36.88
C LYS A 771 -31.61 3.16 37.26
N TRP A 772 -32.39 2.54 36.37
CA TRP A 772 -33.78 2.19 36.65
C TRP A 772 -33.87 1.23 37.83
N GLY A 773 -33.05 0.16 37.88
CA GLY A 773 -33.03 -0.80 39.01
C GLY A 773 -32.61 -0.19 40.36
N GLN A 774 -31.80 0.86 40.34
CA GLN A 774 -31.38 1.63 41.53
C GLN A 774 -32.45 2.65 42.00
N GLY A 775 -33.59 2.75 41.32
CA GLY A 775 -34.64 3.70 41.63
C GLY A 775 -34.49 5.09 41.00
N ASN A 776 -33.43 5.31 40.20
CA ASN A 776 -33.24 6.55 39.44
C ASN A 776 -34.01 6.49 38.13
N VAL A 777 -35.33 6.45 38.25
CA VAL A 777 -36.26 6.09 37.17
C VAL A 777 -36.16 7.01 35.95
N GLU A 778 -36.16 8.32 36.14
CA GLU A 778 -36.10 9.30 35.02
C GLU A 778 -34.78 9.24 34.26
N GLU A 779 -33.67 9.12 34.96
CA GLU A 779 -32.35 8.95 34.31
C GLU A 779 -32.29 7.62 33.55
N GLY A 780 -32.83 6.53 34.13
CA GLY A 780 -32.91 5.21 33.49
C GLY A 780 -33.72 5.27 32.19
N ILE A 781 -34.92 5.89 32.23
CA ILE A 781 -35.75 6.05 31.02
C ILE A 781 -35.06 6.89 29.95
N ALA A 782 -34.38 7.97 30.33
CA ALA A 782 -33.67 8.82 29.38
C ALA A 782 -32.54 8.05 28.65
N LEU A 783 -31.78 7.25 29.40
CA LEU A 783 -30.69 6.43 28.85
C LEU A 783 -31.24 5.31 27.95
N LEU A 784 -32.29 4.58 28.36
CA LEU A 784 -32.93 3.56 27.54
C LEU A 784 -33.53 4.12 26.26
N ARG A 785 -34.14 5.31 26.33
CA ARG A 785 -34.62 6.01 25.14
C ARG A 785 -33.49 6.34 24.19
N LYS A 786 -32.35 6.82 24.73
CA LYS A 786 -31.16 7.08 23.91
C LYS A 786 -30.60 5.82 23.23
N ALA A 787 -30.58 4.68 23.91
CA ALA A 787 -30.18 3.40 23.31
C ALA A 787 -31.09 3.03 22.11
N CYS A 788 -32.42 3.12 22.28
CA CYS A 788 -33.38 2.84 21.20
C CYS A 788 -33.27 3.84 20.02
N GLU A 789 -32.92 5.10 20.28
CA GLU A 789 -32.65 6.09 19.21
C GLU A 789 -31.41 5.77 18.39
N LEU A 790 -30.33 5.32 19.05
CA LEU A 790 -29.06 5.01 18.41
C LEU A 790 -29.11 3.70 17.63
N ASN A 791 -29.86 2.70 18.12
CA ASN A 791 -30.00 1.41 17.43
C ASN A 791 -31.43 0.87 17.60
N GLN A 792 -32.11 0.64 16.50
CA GLN A 792 -33.52 0.23 16.44
C GLN A 792 -33.73 -1.28 16.20
N GLN A 793 -32.65 -2.08 16.23
CA GLN A 793 -32.72 -3.48 15.82
C GLN A 793 -33.02 -4.48 16.96
N TYR A 794 -32.94 -4.07 18.23
CA TYR A 794 -33.03 -4.97 19.38
C TYR A 794 -34.33 -4.76 20.14
N PHE A 795 -35.30 -5.72 20.05
CA PHE A 795 -36.55 -5.68 20.73
C PHE A 795 -36.39 -5.56 22.26
N ASP A 796 -35.41 -6.25 22.85
CA ASP A 796 -35.14 -6.23 24.29
C ASP A 796 -34.94 -4.83 24.84
N TRP A 797 -34.33 -3.92 24.08
CA TRP A 797 -34.13 -2.54 24.51
C TRP A 797 -35.42 -1.74 24.53
N TYR A 798 -36.28 -1.92 23.53
CA TYR A 798 -37.62 -1.36 23.50
C TYR A 798 -38.48 -1.93 24.60
N ASN A 799 -38.36 -3.25 24.89
CA ASN A 799 -39.06 -3.91 25.99
C ASN A 799 -38.60 -3.38 27.37
N ALA A 800 -37.30 -3.13 27.57
CA ALA A 800 -36.77 -2.54 28.78
C ALA A 800 -37.30 -1.09 29.00
N LEU A 801 -37.30 -0.27 27.93
CA LEU A 801 -37.85 1.10 27.96
C LEU A 801 -39.36 1.07 28.22
N PHE A 802 -40.09 0.15 27.53
CA PHE A 802 -41.53 -0.06 27.78
C PHE A 802 -41.80 -0.41 29.24
N THR A 803 -41.05 -1.38 29.78
CA THR A 803 -41.23 -1.85 31.17
C THR A 803 -40.96 -0.75 32.16
N ALA A 804 -39.89 0.03 31.97
CA ALA A 804 -39.55 1.17 32.84
C ALA A 804 -40.65 2.25 32.83
N LEU A 805 -41.17 2.58 31.65
CA LEU A 805 -42.30 3.53 31.51
C LEU A 805 -43.61 3.00 32.12
N TRP A 806 -43.93 1.71 31.86
CA TRP A 806 -45.15 1.07 32.33
C TRP A 806 -45.23 1.01 33.87
N GLN A 807 -44.11 0.61 34.50
CA GLN A 807 -44.01 0.52 35.97
C GLN A 807 -43.97 1.93 36.62
N SER A 808 -43.60 2.95 35.88
CA SER A 808 -43.61 4.36 36.35
C SER A 808 -44.96 5.05 36.08
N ASP A 809 -46.03 4.28 35.80
CA ASP A 809 -47.38 4.75 35.47
C ASP A 809 -47.44 5.71 34.23
N ARG A 810 -46.40 5.70 33.36
CA ARG A 810 -46.36 6.43 32.10
C ARG A 810 -46.87 5.58 30.94
N LYS A 811 -48.02 4.90 31.14
CA LYS A 811 -48.59 3.89 30.23
C LYS A 811 -48.79 4.37 28.79
N PRO A 812 -49.27 5.60 28.51
CA PRO A 812 -49.40 6.09 27.15
C PRO A 812 -48.06 6.14 26.41
N GLU A 813 -47.00 6.61 27.07
CA GLU A 813 -45.66 6.68 26.49
C GLU A 813 -45.08 5.26 26.25
N ALA A 814 -45.29 4.35 27.18
CA ALA A 814 -44.90 2.96 27.01
C ALA A 814 -45.52 2.34 25.74
N LEU A 815 -46.82 2.54 25.50
CA LEU A 815 -47.49 2.07 24.28
C LEU A 815 -46.93 2.74 23.03
N ASP A 816 -46.56 4.01 23.09
CA ASP A 816 -45.94 4.70 21.95
C ASP A 816 -44.56 4.11 21.60
N VAL A 817 -43.79 3.64 22.56
CA VAL A 817 -42.52 2.90 22.35
C VAL A 817 -42.77 1.61 21.56
N LEU A 818 -43.76 0.80 21.99
CA LEU A 818 -44.11 -0.45 21.26
C LEU A 818 -44.71 -0.16 19.88
N ARG A 819 -45.51 0.88 19.73
CA ARG A 819 -46.03 1.33 18.42
C ARG A 819 -44.89 1.75 17.50
N GLY A 820 -43.86 2.39 18.03
CA GLY A 820 -42.64 2.74 17.34
C GLY A 820 -41.92 1.52 16.81
N TRP A 821 -41.71 0.52 17.65
CA TRP A 821 -41.14 -0.77 17.28
C TRP A 821 -41.91 -1.48 16.14
N VAL A 822 -43.22 -1.67 16.35
CA VAL A 822 -44.06 -2.37 15.37
C VAL A 822 -44.13 -1.66 14.02
N ARG A 823 -44.04 -0.32 14.02
CA ARG A 823 -43.95 0.46 12.77
C ARG A 823 -42.61 0.26 12.04
N ALA A 824 -41.53 0.14 12.79
CA ALA A 824 -40.19 -0.07 12.24
C ALA A 824 -39.98 -1.54 11.79
N HIS A 825 -40.66 -2.51 12.45
CA HIS A 825 -40.55 -3.95 12.23
C HIS A 825 -41.91 -4.60 11.97
N PRO A 826 -42.57 -4.33 10.82
CA PRO A 826 -43.90 -4.84 10.52
C PRO A 826 -43.94 -6.38 10.40
N GLU A 827 -42.82 -7.04 10.24
CA GLU A 827 -42.64 -8.49 10.20
C GLU A 827 -42.70 -9.13 11.61
N ASP A 828 -42.47 -8.37 12.68
CA ASP A 828 -42.53 -8.89 14.06
C ASP A 828 -43.97 -9.07 14.56
N ARG A 829 -44.49 -10.26 14.32
CA ARG A 829 -45.85 -10.64 14.75
C ARG A 829 -46.01 -10.73 16.26
N GLU A 830 -44.96 -11.01 17.00
CA GLU A 830 -44.97 -11.12 18.46
C GLU A 830 -45.02 -9.72 19.12
N GLY A 831 -44.21 -8.79 18.65
CA GLY A 831 -44.29 -7.38 19.03
C GLY A 831 -45.65 -6.78 18.78
N ALA A 832 -46.29 -7.09 17.64
CA ALA A 832 -47.65 -6.63 17.35
C ALA A 832 -48.72 -7.24 18.28
N LYS A 833 -48.59 -8.51 18.68
CA LYS A 833 -49.49 -9.16 19.66
C LYS A 833 -49.31 -8.55 21.05
N ASN A 834 -48.07 -8.29 21.46
CA ASN A 834 -47.76 -7.64 22.75
C ASN A 834 -48.40 -6.24 22.82
N LEU A 835 -48.24 -5.44 21.76
CA LEU A 835 -48.87 -4.13 21.64
C LEU A 835 -50.40 -4.22 21.83
N ALA A 836 -51.06 -5.10 21.08
CA ALA A 836 -52.56 -5.29 21.19
C ALA A 836 -52.97 -5.70 22.59
N HIS A 837 -52.24 -6.63 23.22
CA HIS A 837 -52.53 -7.07 24.60
C HIS A 837 -52.47 -5.93 25.62
N PHE A 838 -51.42 -5.09 25.54
CA PHE A 838 -51.27 -3.97 26.47
C PHE A 838 -52.25 -2.82 26.20
N GLU A 839 -52.62 -2.58 24.93
CA GLU A 839 -53.70 -1.62 24.59
C GLU A 839 -55.06 -2.07 25.15
N ASP A 840 -55.40 -3.35 25.04
CA ASP A 840 -56.65 -3.88 25.60
C ASP A 840 -56.65 -3.85 27.13
N SER A 841 -55.51 -4.16 27.78
CA SER A 841 -55.33 -4.04 29.24
C SER A 841 -55.57 -2.62 29.71
N LEU A 842 -55.08 -1.63 28.99
CA LEU A 842 -55.24 -0.20 29.35
C LEU A 842 -56.71 0.23 29.17
N ARG A 843 -57.38 -0.22 28.11
CA ARG A 843 -58.83 0.05 27.90
C ARG A 843 -59.72 -0.57 29.01
N ALA A 844 -59.37 -1.77 29.43
CA ALA A 844 -60.09 -2.48 30.49
C ALA A 844 -59.95 -1.79 31.85
N SER A 845 -58.77 -1.28 32.17
CA SER A 845 -58.49 -0.53 33.41
C SER A 845 -59.11 0.86 33.42
N GLY A 846 -59.18 1.56 32.26
CA GLY A 846 -59.81 2.87 32.13
C GLY A 846 -61.34 2.80 32.19
N GLY A 847 -61.93 1.64 31.75
CA GLY A 847 -63.38 1.43 31.87
C GLY A 847 -63.92 1.11 33.30
N ALA A 848 -63.04 0.71 34.25
CA ALA A 848 -63.40 0.44 35.63
C ALA A 848 -63.39 1.68 36.55
N ALA A 849 -62.69 2.75 36.14
CA ALA A 849 -62.65 4.03 36.89
C ALA A 849 -63.80 4.99 36.53
N GLY A 850 -64.67 4.64 35.58
CA GLY A 850 -65.81 5.41 35.14
C GLY A 850 -67.19 4.83 35.55
N ARG A 851 -67.21 3.86 36.48
CA ARG A 851 -68.47 3.34 37.08
C ARG A 851 -68.54 3.67 38.56
#